data_b3383f1eaf59413a49c7cdbcc69503b8
#
_entry.id   b3383f1eaf59413a49c7cdbcc69503b8
#
_cell.length_a   1.000
_cell.length_b   1.000
_cell.length_c   1.000
_cell.angle_alpha   90.00
_cell.angle_beta   90.00
_cell.angle_gamma   90.00
#
_symmetry.space_group_name_H-M   'P 1'
#
loop_
_entity.id
_entity.type
_entity.pdbx_description
1 polymer ?
#
loop_
_entity_poly.entity_id
_entity_poly.type
_entity_poly.pdbx_seq_one_letter_code
_entity_poly.pdbx_strand_id
1 'polypeptide(L)'
;MNRANFSCLFVFLAFPLGGMAQQPTDSVRTRQLDEVKVTAKTQVETPVASLFLPTKLQKKHSTNGFQLLDLLQIPQLEVSLLDYAISLKGGGELVVCIDGREATMEEVRTLRANRIKRVEYTRTPSGKYVGKAGLLNFVTDLAEGGGNIYLSAEQGMAYKKGDYLAFADYTRGKSYFSTLIFQNWSRNHDYTEGKEHYKFTNGDELSRIISNKGNLNSDNSLGGRLKYTHTTPESTFNSYLNFVYSASPSHETVNEATYAGKYIGKTQKYDRYHGRAWTPTLYIDYQRSLPHNQNWRIILNAGLGREKTSLFNHEDNQSDLWTDASEHTHSVLAVSQYSKYWEGGWSGDVQLSHGWKHYDDEYLGTSPSSQSLTTQNSYGALSISRYTEKYYGYLSAGISNIGVNLNGDRQHYLHPVLYYGGNYLLNEKSSVSLNGEFTYTEFTPSNKNSAVVPVSFFESVVGNPNIKPIKVMTNTLSYNTSVKGLKLSGTYMSLCYFDNEIDRFSLDESRIYRMRVNNSFFCGNHFTLELSHNFFQNHLLLTTTVQQELHYLRGDDYHLSKSILRYGGNATYLVGDFRINARFTSGYHALDIREPFFVRDDPRYSFSVQWTHQDWSLTFAAQNVFKRYFEKQIHMDYGKYQREGVRAFEAQGRCLNLTVAYNFGFGRKHQAGSQEVDKKIESAILKP
;
A
#
# COMPACT_ATOMS: atom_id res chain seq x y z
N MET A 1 20.14 25.74 27.97
CA MET A 1 19.77 24.93 29.13
C MET A 1 18.28 25.11 29.39
N ASN A 2 17.46 24.23 28.88
CA ASN A 2 16.12 23.98 29.39
C ASN A 2 15.76 22.56 28.96
N ARG A 3 15.76 21.65 29.92
CA ARG A 3 15.35 20.26 29.73
C ARG A 3 13.83 20.26 29.62
N ALA A 4 13.29 20.00 28.43
CA ALA A 4 11.90 19.61 28.27
C ALA A 4 11.81 18.11 28.53
N ASN A 5 11.33 17.74 29.70
CA ASN A 5 10.95 16.37 30.03
C ASN A 5 9.70 16.01 29.23
N PHE A 6 9.86 15.19 28.18
CA PHE A 6 8.74 14.51 27.55
C PHE A 6 8.45 13.24 28.36
N SER A 7 7.51 13.36 29.29
CA SER A 7 6.89 12.20 29.93
C SER A 7 5.93 11.56 28.92
N CYS A 8 6.30 10.41 28.39
CA CYS A 8 5.35 9.51 27.74
C CYS A 8 4.34 9.05 28.80
N LEU A 9 3.15 9.61 28.75
CA LEU A 9 2.05 9.21 29.61
C LEU A 9 1.52 7.84 29.15
N PHE A 10 2.03 6.77 29.74
CA PHE A 10 1.39 5.47 29.69
C PHE A 10 0.15 5.52 30.60
N VAL A 11 -1.02 5.72 30.00
CA VAL A 11 -2.28 5.53 30.72
C VAL A 11 -2.57 4.03 30.74
N PHE A 12 -2.16 3.37 31.81
CA PHE A 12 -2.68 2.07 32.19
C PHE A 12 -4.10 2.27 32.73
N LEU A 13 -5.12 1.99 31.93
CA LEU A 13 -6.49 1.83 32.43
C LEU A 13 -6.57 0.48 33.16
N ALA A 14 -6.43 0.51 34.49
CA ALA A 14 -6.77 -0.60 35.34
C ALA A 14 -8.30 -0.76 35.37
N PHE A 15 -8.80 -1.84 34.81
CA PHE A 15 -10.19 -2.25 34.97
C PHE A 15 -10.38 -3.01 36.29
N PRO A 16 -11.38 -2.67 37.11
CA PRO A 16 -11.66 -3.45 38.32
C PRO A 16 -12.32 -4.79 37.94
N LEU A 17 -11.71 -5.87 38.40
CA LEU A 17 -12.29 -7.21 38.40
C LEU A 17 -13.38 -7.28 39.47
N GLY A 18 -14.62 -7.03 39.05
CA GLY A 18 -15.81 -7.34 39.85
C GLY A 18 -16.36 -8.69 39.41
N GLY A 19 -16.07 -9.72 40.17
CA GLY A 19 -16.66 -11.03 39.96
C GLY A 19 -18.12 -11.08 40.40
N MET A 20 -19.01 -11.59 39.54
CA MET A 20 -20.26 -12.23 39.92
C MET A 20 -20.42 -13.53 39.12
N ALA A 21 -20.32 -14.62 39.84
CA ALA A 21 -20.63 -15.95 39.33
C ALA A 21 -22.12 -16.08 39.14
N GLN A 22 -22.55 -16.49 37.97
CA GLN A 22 -23.85 -17.17 37.77
C GLN A 22 -23.66 -18.40 36.91
N GLN A 23 -24.35 -19.47 37.35
CA GLN A 23 -24.26 -20.85 36.90
C GLN A 23 -24.67 -21.09 35.45
N PRO A 24 -24.20 -22.21 34.86
CA PRO A 24 -24.47 -22.54 33.47
C PRO A 24 -25.79 -23.29 33.32
N THR A 25 -26.61 -22.85 32.41
CA THR A 25 -27.68 -23.70 31.86
C THR A 25 -27.72 -23.52 30.33
N ASP A 26 -27.52 -24.67 29.71
CA ASP A 26 -28.07 -25.15 28.44
C ASP A 26 -27.71 -24.50 27.09
N SER A 27 -27.22 -25.42 26.27
CA SER A 27 -27.34 -25.52 24.82
C SER A 27 -26.92 -24.32 23.98
N VAL A 28 -25.96 -24.61 23.11
CA VAL A 28 -25.67 -23.84 21.90
C VAL A 28 -26.97 -23.59 21.11
N ARG A 29 -27.72 -22.60 21.51
CA ARG A 29 -28.70 -21.95 20.66
C ARG A 29 -27.94 -20.94 19.81
N THR A 30 -27.68 -21.30 18.56
CA THR A 30 -27.54 -20.32 17.47
C THR A 30 -28.75 -19.38 17.62
N ARG A 31 -28.58 -18.22 18.26
CA ARG A 31 -29.58 -17.17 18.24
C ARG A 31 -29.71 -16.72 16.79
N GLN A 32 -30.74 -17.21 16.11
CA GLN A 32 -31.30 -16.50 14.98
C GLN A 32 -31.56 -15.09 15.49
N LEU A 33 -30.82 -14.12 14.93
CA LEU A 33 -31.20 -12.72 15.11
C LEU A 33 -32.62 -12.60 14.58
N ASP A 34 -33.53 -12.13 15.42
CA ASP A 34 -34.91 -11.85 15.03
C ASP A 34 -34.89 -11.05 13.72
N GLU A 35 -35.90 -11.32 12.90
CA GLU A 35 -36.13 -10.67 11.61
C GLU A 35 -36.10 -9.15 11.80
N VAL A 36 -34.91 -8.57 11.70
CA VAL A 36 -34.77 -7.12 11.62
C VAL A 36 -35.39 -6.75 10.28
N LYS A 37 -36.64 -6.23 10.31
CA LYS A 37 -37.21 -5.48 9.19
C LYS A 37 -36.23 -4.39 8.85
N VAL A 38 -35.30 -4.70 7.92
CA VAL A 38 -34.24 -3.79 7.46
C VAL A 38 -34.89 -2.76 6.55
N THR A 39 -35.56 -1.80 7.14
CA THR A 39 -35.73 -0.52 6.49
C THR A 39 -34.32 0.10 6.37
N ALA A 40 -33.67 -0.24 5.26
CA ALA A 40 -32.49 0.47 4.72
C ALA A 40 -31.27 0.69 5.64
N LYS A 41 -30.87 -0.27 6.49
CA LYS A 41 -29.52 -0.21 7.10
C LYS A 41 -28.49 -0.52 6.03
N THR A 42 -27.82 0.51 5.51
CA THR A 42 -26.71 0.37 4.54
C THR A 42 -25.39 0.07 5.20
N GLN A 43 -25.31 0.17 6.53
CA GLN A 43 -24.12 -0.08 7.34
C GLN A 43 -24.52 -0.77 8.65
N VAL A 44 -23.73 -1.78 9.05
CA VAL A 44 -23.87 -2.48 10.33
C VAL A 44 -22.48 -2.59 10.97
N GLU A 45 -22.35 -2.14 12.21
CA GLU A 45 -21.13 -2.33 13.00
C GLU A 45 -21.20 -3.65 13.76
N THR A 46 -20.13 -4.44 13.66
CA THR A 46 -19.90 -5.64 14.47
C THR A 46 -18.58 -5.50 15.22
N PRO A 47 -18.32 -6.27 16.28
CA PRO A 47 -17.03 -6.21 16.97
C PRO A 47 -15.82 -6.50 16.08
N VAL A 48 -15.99 -7.30 15.02
CA VAL A 48 -14.90 -7.69 14.12
C VAL A 48 -14.78 -6.77 12.93
N ALA A 49 -15.90 -6.34 12.34
CA ALA A 49 -15.92 -5.60 11.09
C ALA A 49 -17.10 -4.65 10.97
N SER A 50 -16.92 -3.59 10.20
CA SER A 50 -18.01 -2.77 9.67
C SER A 50 -18.51 -3.38 8.37
N LEU A 51 -19.78 -3.67 8.28
CA LEU A 51 -20.43 -4.26 7.11
C LEU A 51 -21.13 -3.17 6.31
N PHE A 52 -20.84 -3.06 5.04
CA PHE A 52 -21.42 -2.10 4.12
C PHE A 52 -22.26 -2.84 3.08
N LEU A 53 -23.55 -2.52 3.01
CA LEU A 53 -24.53 -3.15 2.12
C LEU A 53 -24.83 -2.21 0.95
N PRO A 54 -24.36 -2.54 -0.27
CA PRO A 54 -24.58 -1.68 -1.44
C PRO A 54 -26.05 -1.56 -1.80
N THR A 55 -26.52 -0.34 -2.01
CA THR A 55 -27.87 -0.07 -2.49
C THR A 55 -28.03 -0.41 -3.98
N LYS A 56 -29.26 -0.58 -4.46
CA LYS A 56 -29.55 -0.77 -5.90
C LYS A 56 -29.00 0.41 -6.73
N LEU A 57 -29.09 1.64 -6.22
CA LEU A 57 -28.60 2.84 -6.88
C LEU A 57 -27.06 2.79 -7.03
N GLN A 58 -26.33 2.45 -5.95
CA GLN A 58 -24.87 2.32 -5.99
C GLN A 58 -24.42 1.23 -6.97
N LYS A 59 -25.10 0.05 -6.97
CA LYS A 59 -24.82 -1.02 -7.92
C LYS A 59 -25.12 -0.62 -9.38
N LYS A 60 -26.18 0.16 -9.63
CA LYS A 60 -26.53 0.67 -10.96
C LYS A 60 -25.42 1.57 -11.54
N HIS A 61 -24.81 2.40 -10.69
CA HIS A 61 -23.75 3.34 -11.08
C HIS A 61 -22.33 2.78 -10.93
N SER A 62 -22.19 1.46 -10.85
CA SER A 62 -20.89 0.80 -10.72
C SER A 62 -20.84 -0.45 -11.59
N THR A 63 -19.83 -0.58 -12.42
CA THR A 63 -19.58 -1.81 -13.20
C THR A 63 -18.62 -2.75 -12.48
N ASN A 64 -17.81 -2.24 -11.55
CA ASN A 64 -16.76 -3.01 -10.87
C ASN A 64 -16.61 -2.67 -9.38
N GLY A 65 -15.73 -3.44 -8.69
CA GLY A 65 -15.51 -3.31 -7.25
C GLY A 65 -14.96 -1.96 -6.82
N PHE A 66 -14.08 -1.32 -7.59
CA PHE A 66 -13.53 0.02 -7.28
C PHE A 66 -14.60 1.09 -7.29
N GLN A 67 -15.41 1.11 -8.36
CA GLN A 67 -16.48 2.07 -8.51
C GLN A 67 -17.53 1.95 -7.42
N LEU A 68 -17.84 0.70 -7.02
CA LEU A 68 -18.75 0.45 -5.93
C LEU A 68 -18.16 0.88 -4.58
N LEU A 69 -16.91 0.57 -4.33
CA LEU A 69 -16.22 0.93 -3.09
C LEU A 69 -16.17 2.44 -2.86
N ASP A 70 -15.90 3.21 -3.90
CA ASP A 70 -15.89 4.68 -3.81
C ASP A 70 -17.29 5.23 -3.45
N LEU A 71 -18.37 4.62 -3.97
CA LEU A 71 -19.76 5.00 -3.62
C LEU A 71 -20.18 4.57 -2.21
N LEU A 72 -19.53 3.58 -1.60
CA LEU A 72 -19.82 3.16 -0.22
C LEU A 72 -19.30 4.15 0.82
N GLN A 73 -18.32 4.98 0.47
CA GLN A 73 -17.70 5.98 1.35
C GLN A 73 -17.32 5.36 2.70
N ILE A 74 -16.51 4.29 2.64
CA ILE A 74 -16.03 3.62 3.84
C ILE A 74 -15.04 4.55 4.55
N PRO A 75 -15.28 4.93 5.81
CA PRO A 75 -14.37 5.79 6.55
C PRO A 75 -12.95 5.21 6.61
N GLN A 76 -11.94 6.10 6.57
CA GLN A 76 -10.51 5.78 6.57
C GLN A 76 -9.97 5.20 5.24
N LEU A 77 -10.80 4.75 4.31
CA LEU A 77 -10.34 4.30 3.00
C LEU A 77 -10.24 5.47 2.03
N GLU A 78 -9.17 5.46 1.26
CA GLU A 78 -9.00 6.28 0.06
C GLU A 78 -9.07 5.39 -1.17
N VAL A 79 -9.98 5.72 -2.09
CA VAL A 79 -10.15 4.99 -3.35
C VAL A 79 -9.81 5.93 -4.50
N SER A 80 -8.75 5.62 -5.23
CA SER A 80 -8.39 6.32 -6.47
C SER A 80 -8.93 5.56 -7.66
N LEU A 81 -9.87 6.16 -8.38
CA LEU A 81 -10.40 5.60 -9.62
C LEU A 81 -9.49 5.86 -10.83
N LEU A 82 -8.58 6.84 -10.71
CA LEU A 82 -7.60 7.18 -11.74
C LEU A 82 -6.39 6.24 -11.74
N ASP A 83 -5.96 5.84 -10.51
CA ASP A 83 -4.77 5.01 -10.33
C ASP A 83 -5.15 3.56 -10.00
N TYR A 84 -6.44 3.24 -9.89
CA TYR A 84 -6.98 1.96 -9.44
C TYR A 84 -6.29 1.47 -8.14
N ALA A 85 -6.22 2.36 -7.17
CA ALA A 85 -5.60 2.11 -5.87
C ALA A 85 -6.59 2.24 -4.72
N ILE A 86 -6.42 1.40 -3.71
CA ILE A 86 -7.14 1.48 -2.42
C ILE A 86 -6.09 1.57 -1.33
N SER A 87 -6.18 2.59 -0.49
CA SER A 87 -5.24 2.82 0.61
C SER A 87 -5.95 3.30 1.87
N LEU A 88 -5.21 3.32 2.98
CA LEU A 88 -5.66 3.92 4.24
C LEU A 88 -5.20 5.36 4.32
N LYS A 89 -6.09 6.28 4.67
CA LYS A 89 -5.78 7.73 4.81
C LYS A 89 -4.73 8.01 5.88
N GLY A 90 -4.66 7.17 6.91
CA GLY A 90 -3.63 7.23 7.95
C GLY A 90 -2.31 6.54 7.58
N GLY A 91 -2.26 5.83 6.45
CA GLY A 91 -1.14 4.97 6.10
C GLY A 91 -1.26 3.56 6.68
N GLY A 92 -0.22 2.74 6.47
CA GLY A 92 -0.22 1.33 6.84
C GLY A 92 -0.72 0.41 5.72
N GLU A 93 -0.47 -0.88 5.89
CA GLU A 93 -0.81 -1.88 4.88
C GLU A 93 -2.26 -2.32 4.96
N LEU A 94 -3.00 -2.16 3.87
CA LEU A 94 -4.36 -2.65 3.69
C LEU A 94 -4.34 -3.96 2.89
N VAL A 95 -4.90 -5.02 3.46
CA VAL A 95 -5.14 -6.26 2.71
C VAL A 95 -6.52 -6.21 2.07
N VAL A 96 -6.60 -6.56 0.80
CA VAL A 96 -7.87 -6.66 0.08
C VAL A 96 -8.17 -8.12 -0.24
N CYS A 97 -9.40 -8.53 0.02
CA CYS A 97 -9.88 -9.89 -0.20
C CYS A 97 -11.17 -9.90 -1.04
N ILE A 98 -11.38 -11.02 -1.75
CA ILE A 98 -12.67 -11.41 -2.36
C ILE A 98 -13.04 -12.77 -1.80
N ASP A 99 -14.18 -12.86 -1.13
CA ASP A 99 -14.67 -14.07 -0.45
C ASP A 99 -13.60 -14.69 0.49
N GLY A 100 -12.91 -13.83 1.27
CA GLY A 100 -11.87 -14.19 2.24
C GLY A 100 -10.52 -14.60 1.66
N ARG A 101 -10.34 -14.52 0.34
CA ARG A 101 -9.07 -14.80 -0.36
C ARG A 101 -8.43 -13.49 -0.79
N GLU A 102 -7.13 -13.36 -0.58
CA GLU A 102 -6.38 -12.19 -1.02
C GLU A 102 -6.55 -11.97 -2.53
N ALA A 103 -6.80 -10.73 -2.87
CA ALA A 103 -7.05 -10.28 -4.24
C ALA A 103 -6.14 -9.11 -4.61
N THR A 104 -5.74 -9.05 -5.86
CA THR A 104 -5.01 -7.88 -6.38
C THR A 104 -5.96 -6.75 -6.75
N MET A 105 -5.41 -5.58 -7.00
CA MET A 105 -6.19 -4.43 -7.44
C MET A 105 -6.85 -4.69 -8.81
N GLU A 106 -6.18 -5.43 -9.71
CA GLU A 106 -6.75 -5.84 -11.00
C GLU A 106 -7.94 -6.79 -10.81
N GLU A 107 -7.89 -7.73 -9.85
CA GLU A 107 -9.04 -8.61 -9.53
C GLU A 107 -10.23 -7.80 -8.99
N VAL A 108 -10.00 -6.79 -8.16
CA VAL A 108 -11.07 -5.87 -7.71
C VAL A 108 -11.63 -5.04 -8.88
N ARG A 109 -10.78 -4.60 -9.81
CA ARG A 109 -11.18 -3.87 -11.02
C ARG A 109 -12.07 -4.72 -11.95
N THR A 110 -11.90 -6.03 -11.93
CA THR A 110 -12.70 -6.95 -12.75
C THR A 110 -13.96 -7.47 -12.05
N LEU A 111 -14.05 -7.30 -10.72
CA LEU A 111 -15.17 -7.79 -9.92
C LEU A 111 -16.46 -7.04 -10.22
N ARG A 112 -17.48 -7.73 -10.73
CA ARG A 112 -18.78 -7.12 -11.05
C ARG A 112 -19.48 -6.57 -9.81
N ALA A 113 -19.87 -5.28 -9.84
CA ALA A 113 -20.52 -4.60 -8.73
C ALA A 113 -21.86 -5.25 -8.33
N ASN A 114 -22.62 -5.77 -9.30
CA ASN A 114 -23.90 -6.42 -9.02
C ASN A 114 -23.79 -7.79 -8.34
N ARG A 115 -22.62 -8.45 -8.39
CA ARG A 115 -22.34 -9.70 -7.65
C ARG A 115 -21.94 -9.44 -6.19
N ILE A 116 -21.56 -8.22 -5.83
CA ILE A 116 -21.14 -7.90 -4.46
C ILE A 116 -22.36 -7.80 -3.55
N LYS A 117 -22.48 -8.69 -2.58
CA LYS A 117 -23.53 -8.67 -1.55
C LYS A 117 -23.26 -7.59 -0.52
N ARG A 118 -22.04 -7.56 -0.02
CA ARG A 118 -21.57 -6.61 0.99
C ARG A 118 -20.06 -6.43 0.90
N VAL A 119 -19.58 -5.37 1.51
CA VAL A 119 -18.15 -5.13 1.74
C VAL A 119 -17.94 -5.10 3.25
N GLU A 120 -16.96 -5.83 3.72
CA GLU A 120 -16.57 -5.93 5.13
C GLU A 120 -15.24 -5.20 5.32
N TYR A 121 -15.18 -4.29 6.29
CA TYR A 121 -13.94 -3.59 6.63
C TYR A 121 -13.59 -3.83 8.10
N THR A 122 -12.45 -4.48 8.32
CA THR A 122 -11.88 -4.77 9.65
C THR A 122 -10.71 -3.83 9.92
N ARG A 123 -10.80 -3.05 11.01
CA ARG A 123 -9.78 -2.09 11.45
C ARG A 123 -8.69 -2.75 12.29
N THR A 124 -8.99 -3.89 12.87
CA THR A 124 -8.09 -4.65 13.75
C THR A 124 -7.96 -6.09 13.24
N PRO A 125 -7.27 -6.30 12.09
CA PRO A 125 -7.13 -7.64 11.53
C PRO A 125 -6.38 -8.58 12.47
N SER A 126 -6.77 -9.84 12.49
CA SER A 126 -6.16 -10.88 13.32
C SER A 126 -5.85 -12.15 12.53
N GLY A 127 -5.38 -13.17 13.20
CA GLY A 127 -5.00 -14.43 12.57
C GLY A 127 -3.90 -14.20 11.54
N LYS A 128 -4.12 -14.65 10.32
CA LYS A 128 -3.15 -14.51 9.21
C LYS A 128 -2.84 -13.05 8.81
N TYR A 129 -3.65 -12.11 9.25
CA TYR A 129 -3.54 -10.69 8.93
C TYR A 129 -3.09 -9.83 10.12
N VAL A 130 -2.59 -10.47 11.18
CA VAL A 130 -1.96 -9.75 12.29
C VAL A 130 -0.84 -8.85 11.77
N GLY A 131 -0.76 -7.61 12.27
CA GLY A 131 0.20 -6.60 11.82
C GLY A 131 -0.21 -5.82 10.58
N LYS A 132 -1.37 -6.11 9.96
CA LYS A 132 -1.93 -5.28 8.89
C LYS A 132 -2.79 -4.16 9.49
N ALA A 133 -2.75 -2.99 8.88
CA ALA A 133 -3.49 -1.82 9.38
C ALA A 133 -4.99 -1.86 9.04
N GLY A 134 -5.39 -2.70 8.09
CA GLY A 134 -6.78 -2.91 7.72
C GLY A 134 -6.99 -4.13 6.83
N LEU A 135 -8.21 -4.67 6.83
CA LEU A 135 -8.63 -5.75 5.95
C LEU A 135 -9.98 -5.37 5.31
N LEU A 136 -10.02 -5.38 3.99
CA LEU A 136 -11.20 -5.13 3.18
C LEU A 136 -11.60 -6.42 2.47
N ASN A 137 -12.84 -6.90 2.65
CA ASN A 137 -13.32 -8.12 2.04
C ASN A 137 -14.60 -7.87 1.24
N PHE A 138 -14.57 -8.17 -0.05
CA PHE A 138 -15.74 -8.16 -0.91
C PHE A 138 -16.41 -9.52 -0.84
N VAL A 139 -17.60 -9.59 -0.30
CA VAL A 139 -18.42 -10.83 -0.23
C VAL A 139 -19.36 -10.84 -1.42
N THR A 140 -19.28 -11.90 -2.22
CA THR A 140 -20.00 -12.03 -3.49
C THR A 140 -21.13 -13.06 -3.43
N ASP A 141 -22.00 -13.03 -4.44
CA ASP A 141 -22.89 -14.14 -4.76
C ASP A 141 -22.06 -15.24 -5.45
N LEU A 142 -21.92 -16.37 -4.79
CA LEU A 142 -21.29 -17.54 -5.37
C LEU A 142 -22.26 -18.16 -6.39
N ALA A 143 -21.91 -18.13 -7.67
CA ALA A 143 -22.64 -18.85 -8.70
C ALA A 143 -22.17 -20.30 -8.74
N GLU A 144 -23.09 -21.28 -8.78
CA GLU A 144 -22.75 -22.71 -8.94
C GLU A 144 -22.14 -23.02 -10.31
N GLY A 145 -22.32 -22.14 -11.27
CA GLY A 145 -21.74 -22.27 -12.62
C GLY A 145 -21.91 -20.99 -13.43
N GLY A 146 -20.90 -20.66 -14.19
CA GLY A 146 -20.84 -19.46 -15.03
C GLY A 146 -19.54 -18.70 -14.86
N GLY A 147 -19.46 -17.54 -15.46
CA GLY A 147 -18.21 -16.76 -15.44
C GLY A 147 -18.45 -15.29 -15.73
N ASN A 148 -17.34 -14.60 -15.85
CA ASN A 148 -17.26 -13.20 -16.16
C ASN A 148 -16.19 -12.91 -17.20
N ILE A 149 -16.42 -11.95 -18.09
CA ILE A 149 -15.44 -11.40 -19.01
C ILE A 149 -15.39 -9.89 -18.74
N TYR A 150 -14.21 -9.38 -18.47
CA TYR A 150 -13.96 -7.96 -18.30
C TYR A 150 -12.88 -7.50 -19.27
N LEU A 151 -13.19 -6.46 -20.03
CA LEU A 151 -12.26 -5.80 -20.93
C LEU A 151 -12.23 -4.31 -20.58
N SER A 152 -11.07 -3.72 -20.50
CA SER A 152 -10.91 -2.29 -20.24
C SER A 152 -9.77 -1.74 -21.08
N ALA A 153 -10.00 -0.55 -21.65
CA ALA A 153 -9.00 0.22 -22.35
C ALA A 153 -9.08 1.67 -21.89
N GLU A 154 -7.99 2.18 -21.34
CA GLU A 154 -7.82 3.58 -20.96
C GLU A 154 -6.74 4.20 -21.84
N GLN A 155 -7.02 5.39 -22.36
CA GLN A 155 -6.11 6.17 -23.17
C GLN A 155 -5.93 7.57 -22.59
N GLY A 156 -4.68 7.97 -22.36
CA GLY A 156 -4.31 9.33 -21.99
C GLY A 156 -4.37 10.26 -23.21
N MET A 157 -4.96 11.42 -23.02
CA MET A 157 -5.12 12.44 -24.06
C MET A 157 -4.18 13.64 -23.86
N ALA A 158 -3.78 13.94 -22.63
CA ALA A 158 -2.90 15.07 -22.29
C ALA A 158 -1.41 14.72 -22.42
N TYR A 159 -1.05 13.49 -22.06
CA TYR A 159 0.26 12.90 -22.33
C TYR A 159 0.05 11.44 -22.80
N LYS A 160 1.08 10.86 -23.38
CA LYS A 160 0.97 9.53 -23.99
C LYS A 160 1.00 8.44 -22.92
N LYS A 161 -0.15 7.82 -22.65
CA LYS A 161 -0.26 6.62 -21.81
C LYS A 161 -1.40 5.73 -22.28
N GLY A 162 -1.28 4.43 -21.97
CA GLY A 162 -2.34 3.46 -22.15
C GLY A 162 -2.35 2.47 -20.99
N ASP A 163 -3.55 2.03 -20.59
CA ASP A 163 -3.78 0.96 -19.62
C ASP A 163 -4.85 0.03 -20.18
N TYR A 164 -4.48 -1.22 -20.40
CA TYR A 164 -5.33 -2.23 -21.01
C TYR A 164 -5.40 -3.45 -20.09
N LEU A 165 -6.62 -3.96 -19.86
CA LEU A 165 -6.87 -5.10 -19.01
C LEU A 165 -7.89 -6.03 -19.65
N ALA A 166 -7.55 -7.31 -19.72
CA ALA A 166 -8.45 -8.38 -20.11
C ALA A 166 -8.49 -9.44 -19.00
N PHE A 167 -9.69 -9.82 -18.60
CA PHE A 167 -9.91 -10.83 -17.58
C PHE A 167 -11.05 -11.75 -17.99
N ALA A 168 -10.91 -13.04 -17.68
CA ALA A 168 -11.98 -14.00 -17.78
C ALA A 168 -11.95 -14.95 -16.58
N ASP A 169 -13.11 -15.28 -16.04
CA ASP A 169 -13.26 -16.32 -15.04
C ASP A 169 -14.35 -17.32 -15.41
N TYR A 170 -14.24 -18.52 -14.83
CA TYR A 170 -15.21 -19.57 -14.96
C TYR A 170 -15.28 -20.42 -13.70
N THR A 171 -16.50 -20.55 -13.15
CA THR A 171 -16.82 -21.42 -12.01
C THR A 171 -17.60 -22.65 -12.49
N ARG A 172 -17.16 -23.83 -12.07
CA ARG A 172 -17.89 -25.10 -12.30
C ARG A 172 -17.87 -25.92 -11.02
N GLY A 173 -19.03 -25.97 -10.35
CA GLY A 173 -19.16 -26.62 -9.06
C GLY A 173 -18.19 -26.04 -8.03
N LYS A 174 -17.27 -26.87 -7.53
CA LYS A 174 -16.29 -26.51 -6.50
C LYS A 174 -15.01 -25.86 -7.06
N SER A 175 -14.88 -25.78 -8.38
CA SER A 175 -13.66 -25.29 -9.04
C SER A 175 -13.88 -23.95 -9.70
N TYR A 176 -12.92 -23.04 -9.50
CA TYR A 176 -12.87 -21.70 -10.07
C TYR A 176 -11.56 -21.55 -10.83
N PHE A 177 -11.64 -21.04 -12.05
CA PHE A 177 -10.51 -20.72 -12.92
C PHE A 177 -10.58 -19.25 -13.30
N SER A 178 -9.45 -18.56 -13.33
CA SER A 178 -9.40 -17.25 -13.93
C SER A 178 -8.08 -16.98 -14.63
N THR A 179 -8.15 -16.13 -15.65
CA THR A 179 -7.00 -15.56 -16.35
C THR A 179 -7.11 -14.05 -16.39
N LEU A 180 -5.99 -13.39 -16.25
CA LEU A 180 -5.85 -11.94 -16.30
C LEU A 180 -4.63 -11.62 -17.14
N ILE A 181 -4.75 -10.63 -18.04
CA ILE A 181 -3.66 -10.07 -18.83
C ILE A 181 -3.80 -8.56 -18.77
N PHE A 182 -2.70 -7.86 -18.51
CA PHE A 182 -2.66 -6.40 -18.52
C PHE A 182 -1.43 -5.88 -19.26
N GLN A 183 -1.57 -4.68 -19.80
CA GLN A 183 -0.49 -3.90 -20.36
C GLN A 183 -0.65 -2.44 -19.99
N ASN A 184 0.40 -1.86 -19.43
CA ASN A 184 0.49 -0.44 -19.09
C ASN A 184 1.71 0.15 -19.79
N TRP A 185 1.55 1.32 -20.39
CA TRP A 185 2.67 2.05 -20.95
C TRP A 185 2.48 3.55 -20.76
N SER A 186 3.58 4.26 -20.61
CA SER A 186 3.57 5.71 -20.52
C SER A 186 4.80 6.33 -21.20
N ARG A 187 4.63 7.57 -21.65
CA ARG A 187 5.72 8.41 -22.14
C ARG A 187 5.47 9.83 -21.65
N ASN A 188 6.36 10.34 -20.81
CA ASN A 188 6.22 11.60 -20.12
C ASN A 188 7.55 12.38 -20.07
N HIS A 189 7.47 13.63 -19.64
CA HIS A 189 8.60 14.57 -19.59
C HIS A 189 8.79 15.12 -18.17
N ASP A 190 9.04 14.23 -17.18
CA ASP A 190 9.35 14.65 -15.82
C ASP A 190 10.74 15.29 -15.78
N TYR A 191 10.94 16.32 -14.94
CA TYR A 191 12.25 16.97 -14.83
C TYR A 191 12.59 17.35 -13.39
N THR A 192 13.89 17.60 -13.19
CA THR A 192 14.41 18.12 -11.93
C THR A 192 15.32 19.30 -12.22
N GLU A 193 15.11 20.41 -11.51
CA GLU A 193 15.96 21.60 -11.56
C GLU A 193 16.30 22.02 -10.13
N GLY A 194 17.45 22.69 -9.95
CA GLY A 194 17.79 23.19 -8.63
C GLY A 194 19.21 23.69 -8.48
N LYS A 195 19.52 24.09 -7.25
CA LYS A 195 20.84 24.52 -6.81
C LYS A 195 21.32 23.57 -5.72
N GLU A 196 22.59 23.22 -5.79
CA GLU A 196 23.27 22.40 -4.81
C GLU A 196 24.55 23.10 -4.37
N HIS A 197 24.86 22.98 -3.08
CA HIS A 197 26.06 23.55 -2.49
C HIS A 197 26.72 22.48 -1.61
N TYR A 198 28.02 22.31 -1.80
CA TYR A 198 28.85 21.31 -1.13
C TYR A 198 30.05 21.97 -0.48
N LYS A 199 30.35 21.58 0.78
CA LYS A 199 31.57 21.96 1.51
C LYS A 199 32.42 20.73 1.74
N PHE A 200 33.58 20.68 1.07
CA PHE A 200 34.50 19.55 1.17
C PHE A 200 35.34 19.63 2.45
N THR A 201 35.94 18.50 2.83
CA THR A 201 36.72 18.38 4.08
C THR A 201 38.01 19.24 4.07
N ASN A 202 38.55 19.52 2.91
CA ASN A 202 39.72 20.42 2.73
C ASN A 202 39.37 21.91 2.74
N GLY A 203 38.09 22.27 2.95
CA GLY A 203 37.59 23.63 2.96
C GLY A 203 37.14 24.18 1.60
N ASP A 204 37.34 23.44 0.50
CA ASP A 204 36.82 23.84 -0.81
C ASP A 204 35.28 23.86 -0.79
N GLU A 205 34.68 24.73 -1.56
CA GLU A 205 33.24 24.81 -1.78
C GLU A 205 32.94 24.61 -3.26
N LEU A 206 31.79 23.94 -3.54
CA LEU A 206 31.28 23.75 -4.88
C LEU A 206 29.79 24.10 -4.89
N SER A 207 29.41 24.99 -5.79
CA SER A 207 28.02 25.26 -6.11
C SER A 207 27.72 24.72 -7.50
N ARG A 208 26.59 24.02 -7.64
CA ARG A 208 26.08 23.50 -8.92
C ARG A 208 24.63 23.97 -9.11
N ILE A 209 24.36 24.60 -10.25
CA ILE A 209 22.99 24.94 -10.68
C ILE A 209 22.65 24.02 -11.84
N ILE A 210 21.55 23.29 -11.74
CA ILE A 210 21.05 22.39 -12.77
C ILE A 210 19.77 22.98 -13.36
N SER A 211 19.77 23.18 -14.67
CA SER A 211 18.62 23.63 -15.46
C SER A 211 18.27 22.58 -16.50
N ASN A 212 16.99 22.19 -16.54
CA ASN A 212 16.51 21.19 -17.49
C ASN A 212 16.47 21.76 -18.92
N LYS A 213 16.98 21.00 -19.89
CA LYS A 213 16.94 21.32 -21.32
C LYS A 213 16.10 20.35 -22.13
N GLY A 214 15.76 19.20 -21.55
CA GLY A 214 14.92 18.19 -22.16
C GLY A 214 14.98 16.90 -21.39
N ASN A 215 13.88 16.17 -21.38
CA ASN A 215 13.80 14.86 -20.79
C ASN A 215 12.74 14.02 -21.46
N LEU A 216 12.89 12.74 -21.33
CA LEU A 216 11.95 11.76 -21.83
C LEU A 216 11.99 10.52 -20.95
N ASN A 217 10.86 10.17 -20.36
CA ASN A 217 10.67 8.92 -19.65
C ASN A 217 9.70 8.04 -20.45
N SER A 218 10.06 6.79 -20.63
CA SER A 218 9.21 5.81 -21.30
C SER A 218 9.20 4.53 -20.49
N ASP A 219 8.02 4.08 -20.08
CA ASP A 219 7.82 2.87 -19.29
C ASP A 219 6.80 1.96 -19.95
N ASN A 220 6.99 0.66 -19.82
CA ASN A 220 6.10 -0.38 -20.33
C ASN A 220 6.05 -1.54 -19.35
N SER A 221 4.87 -2.05 -19.05
CA SER A 221 4.67 -3.23 -18.23
C SER A 221 3.62 -4.13 -18.87
N LEU A 222 3.95 -5.41 -19.00
CA LEU A 222 3.06 -6.47 -19.49
C LEU A 222 3.02 -7.56 -18.42
N GLY A 223 1.84 -7.99 -18.04
CA GLY A 223 1.72 -9.08 -17.07
C GLY A 223 0.52 -9.96 -17.31
N GLY A 224 0.56 -11.11 -16.66
CA GLY A 224 -0.52 -12.09 -16.72
C GLY A 224 -0.58 -12.95 -15.47
N ARG A 225 -1.77 -13.48 -15.19
CA ARG A 225 -2.04 -14.41 -14.10
C ARG A 225 -2.94 -15.55 -14.58
N LEU A 226 -2.60 -16.76 -14.20
CA LEU A 226 -3.46 -17.93 -14.26
C LEU A 226 -3.75 -18.37 -12.83
N LYS A 227 -5.02 -18.52 -12.46
CA LYS A 227 -5.43 -18.87 -11.11
C LYS A 227 -6.40 -20.05 -11.14
N TYR A 228 -6.20 -20.96 -10.22
CA TYR A 228 -7.08 -22.08 -9.93
C TYR A 228 -7.43 -22.10 -8.45
N THR A 229 -8.72 -22.27 -8.14
CA THR A 229 -9.19 -22.46 -6.77
C THR A 229 -10.14 -23.65 -6.72
N HIS A 230 -9.98 -24.51 -5.71
CA HIS A 230 -10.89 -25.60 -5.42
C HIS A 230 -11.35 -25.48 -3.96
N THR A 231 -12.66 -25.39 -3.74
CA THR A 231 -13.24 -25.21 -2.41
C THR A 231 -14.19 -26.35 -2.10
N THR A 232 -13.97 -27.01 -0.98
CA THR A 232 -14.89 -27.98 -0.37
C THR A 232 -15.35 -27.45 0.99
N PRO A 233 -16.34 -28.08 1.66
CA PRO A 233 -16.72 -27.68 3.02
C PRO A 233 -15.57 -27.74 4.03
N GLU A 234 -14.61 -28.64 3.80
CA GLU A 234 -13.50 -28.90 4.73
C GLU A 234 -12.17 -28.26 4.31
N SER A 235 -12.01 -27.89 3.04
CA SER A 235 -10.72 -27.42 2.52
C SER A 235 -10.85 -26.42 1.39
N THR A 236 -9.85 -25.53 1.29
CA THR A 236 -9.67 -24.64 0.15
C THR A 236 -8.23 -24.77 -0.35
N PHE A 237 -8.09 -25.07 -1.63
CA PHE A 237 -6.83 -25.00 -2.35
C PHE A 237 -6.89 -23.83 -3.32
N ASN A 238 -5.92 -22.93 -3.26
CA ASN A 238 -5.78 -21.79 -4.17
C ASN A 238 -4.36 -21.78 -4.73
N SER A 239 -4.22 -21.68 -6.03
CA SER A 239 -2.92 -21.60 -6.69
C SER A 239 -2.98 -20.61 -7.84
N TYR A 240 -1.91 -19.83 -8.01
CA TYR A 240 -1.76 -18.99 -9.18
C TYR A 240 -0.31 -18.91 -9.65
N LEU A 241 -0.17 -18.73 -10.95
CA LEU A 241 1.08 -18.43 -11.64
C LEU A 241 0.97 -17.01 -12.17
N ASN A 242 1.88 -16.12 -11.75
CA ASN A 242 2.03 -14.78 -12.29
C ASN A 242 3.25 -14.72 -13.19
N PHE A 243 3.15 -13.85 -14.18
CA PHE A 243 4.27 -13.40 -14.99
C PHE A 243 4.16 -11.88 -15.15
N VAL A 244 5.24 -11.16 -14.84
CA VAL A 244 5.33 -9.71 -15.07
C VAL A 244 6.64 -9.43 -15.81
N TYR A 245 6.54 -8.70 -16.91
CA TYR A 245 7.64 -8.09 -17.62
C TYR A 245 7.50 -6.58 -17.51
N SER A 246 8.55 -5.91 -17.06
CA SER A 246 8.62 -4.44 -17.02
C SER A 246 9.86 -3.96 -17.77
N ALA A 247 9.74 -2.84 -18.45
CA ALA A 247 10.84 -2.20 -19.15
C ALA A 247 10.71 -0.68 -19.06
N SER A 248 11.85 -0.04 -18.85
CA SER A 248 12.06 1.41 -19.01
C SER A 248 13.00 1.60 -20.22
N PRO A 249 12.45 1.58 -21.45
CA PRO A 249 13.26 1.59 -22.66
C PRO A 249 14.01 2.91 -22.88
N SER A 250 13.59 4.01 -22.27
CA SER A 250 14.27 5.29 -22.36
C SER A 250 13.87 6.19 -21.19
N HIS A 251 14.82 6.44 -20.30
CA HIS A 251 14.78 7.58 -19.37
C HIS A 251 15.99 8.45 -19.71
N GLU A 252 15.75 9.54 -20.43
CA GLU A 252 16.76 10.44 -20.92
C GLU A 252 16.58 11.82 -20.31
N THR A 253 17.66 12.44 -19.89
CA THR A 253 17.66 13.78 -19.31
C THR A 253 18.81 14.58 -19.90
N VAL A 254 18.51 15.75 -20.46
CA VAL A 254 19.50 16.75 -20.90
C VAL A 254 19.43 17.94 -19.96
N ASN A 255 20.49 18.21 -19.26
CA ASN A 255 20.62 19.32 -18.33
C ASN A 255 21.77 20.24 -18.74
N GLU A 256 21.63 21.50 -18.37
CA GLU A 256 22.75 22.43 -18.33
C GLU A 256 23.19 22.58 -16.87
N ALA A 257 24.45 22.28 -16.58
CA ALA A 257 25.04 22.43 -15.25
C ALA A 257 25.99 23.63 -15.26
N THR A 258 25.78 24.55 -14.30
CA THR A 258 26.67 25.68 -14.06
C THR A 258 27.38 25.50 -12.73
N TYR A 259 28.71 25.49 -12.75
CA TYR A 259 29.57 25.27 -11.60
C TYR A 259 30.23 26.56 -11.14
N ALA A 260 30.40 26.73 -9.83
CA ALA A 260 31.17 27.79 -9.20
C ALA A 260 31.90 27.25 -7.96
N GLY A 261 33.10 27.80 -7.66
CA GLY A 261 33.96 27.34 -6.59
C GLY A 261 35.04 26.40 -7.08
N LYS A 262 35.17 25.20 -6.52
CA LYS A 262 36.20 24.20 -6.88
C LYS A 262 36.25 23.87 -8.37
N TYR A 263 35.08 23.78 -9.00
CA TYR A 263 34.92 23.69 -10.45
C TYR A 263 34.24 24.96 -10.92
N ILE A 264 34.64 25.46 -12.08
CA ILE A 264 34.05 26.66 -12.68
C ILE A 264 33.76 26.37 -14.13
N GLY A 265 32.58 26.74 -14.57
CA GLY A 265 32.17 26.58 -15.96
C GLY A 265 30.70 26.20 -16.14
N LYS A 266 30.35 26.08 -17.41
CA LYS A 266 29.03 25.70 -17.86
C LYS A 266 29.19 24.50 -18.78
N THR A 267 28.46 23.42 -18.48
CA THR A 267 28.56 22.16 -19.21
C THR A 267 27.14 21.68 -19.60
N GLN A 268 27.06 20.89 -20.64
CA GLN A 268 25.85 20.09 -20.90
C GLN A 268 26.07 18.70 -20.28
N LYS A 269 25.03 18.23 -19.63
CA LYS A 269 24.97 16.90 -19.03
C LYS A 269 23.86 16.10 -19.67
N TYR A 270 24.17 14.89 -20.14
CA TYR A 270 23.24 13.93 -20.67
C TYR A 270 23.28 12.65 -19.84
N ASP A 271 22.13 12.32 -19.25
CA ASP A 271 21.94 11.09 -18.49
C ASP A 271 20.95 10.19 -19.21
N ARG A 272 21.25 8.89 -19.30
CA ARG A 272 20.38 7.90 -19.88
C ARG A 272 20.32 6.67 -18.98
N TYR A 273 19.13 6.23 -18.67
CA TYR A 273 18.85 4.98 -17.96
C TYR A 273 17.94 4.09 -18.81
N HIS A 274 18.30 2.82 -18.90
CA HIS A 274 17.48 1.75 -19.47
C HIS A 274 17.34 0.64 -18.45
N GLY A 275 16.14 0.06 -18.34
CA GLY A 275 15.89 -1.06 -17.45
C GLY A 275 14.94 -2.08 -18.07
N ARG A 276 15.11 -3.35 -17.71
CA ARG A 276 14.13 -4.40 -17.99
C ARG A 276 14.20 -5.48 -16.94
N ALA A 277 13.05 -5.94 -16.52
CA ALA A 277 12.92 -7.03 -15.55
C ALA A 277 11.80 -7.98 -15.95
N TRP A 278 11.91 -9.26 -15.59
CA TRP A 278 10.83 -10.22 -15.64
C TRP A 278 10.82 -11.08 -14.38
N THR A 279 9.63 -11.34 -13.88
CA THR A 279 9.43 -12.01 -12.59
C THR A 279 8.26 -13.00 -12.65
N PRO A 280 8.49 -14.28 -12.94
CA PRO A 280 7.51 -15.31 -12.74
C PRO A 280 7.43 -15.69 -11.25
N THR A 281 6.20 -15.88 -10.75
CA THR A 281 5.96 -16.31 -9.37
C THR A 281 4.87 -17.37 -9.31
N LEU A 282 5.10 -18.40 -8.50
CA LEU A 282 4.11 -19.44 -8.18
C LEU A 282 3.67 -19.26 -6.73
N TYR A 283 2.36 -19.22 -6.52
CA TYR A 283 1.75 -19.17 -5.21
C TYR A 283 0.82 -20.35 -5.00
N ILE A 284 0.89 -20.96 -3.83
CA ILE A 284 0.01 -22.05 -3.38
C ILE A 284 -0.45 -21.71 -1.98
N ASP A 285 -1.75 -21.83 -1.71
CA ASP A 285 -2.37 -21.64 -0.41
C ASP A 285 -3.37 -22.77 -0.19
N TYR A 286 -3.08 -23.63 0.77
CA TYR A 286 -3.93 -24.72 1.17
C TYR A 286 -4.40 -24.51 2.60
N GLN A 287 -5.71 -24.52 2.79
CA GLN A 287 -6.35 -24.41 4.09
C GLN A 287 -7.25 -25.63 4.32
N ARG A 288 -7.23 -26.17 5.52
CA ARG A 288 -8.07 -27.31 5.91
C ARG A 288 -8.67 -27.08 7.29
N SER A 289 -9.99 -27.22 7.38
CA SER A 289 -10.72 -27.32 8.66
C SER A 289 -10.53 -28.72 9.22
N LEU A 290 -10.15 -28.81 10.48
CA LEU A 290 -9.92 -30.03 11.21
C LEU A 290 -11.04 -30.21 12.27
N PRO A 291 -11.26 -31.43 12.80
CA PRO A 291 -12.22 -31.66 13.89
C PRO A 291 -11.96 -30.76 15.11
N HIS A 292 -12.99 -30.56 15.94
CA HIS A 292 -12.91 -29.79 17.18
C HIS A 292 -12.53 -28.31 16.98
N ASN A 293 -13.09 -27.65 15.95
CA ASN A 293 -12.89 -26.23 15.67
C ASN A 293 -11.42 -25.84 15.50
N GLN A 294 -10.71 -26.61 14.71
CA GLN A 294 -9.31 -26.36 14.36
C GLN A 294 -9.18 -26.02 12.88
N ASN A 295 -8.15 -25.28 12.54
CA ASN A 295 -7.83 -24.94 11.16
C ASN A 295 -6.32 -25.00 10.95
N TRP A 296 -5.90 -25.54 9.83
CA TRP A 296 -4.50 -25.55 9.41
C TRP A 296 -4.39 -24.97 8.01
N ARG A 297 -3.41 -24.09 7.83
CA ARG A 297 -3.11 -23.44 6.57
C ARG A 297 -1.63 -23.50 6.26
N ILE A 298 -1.31 -23.77 5.00
CA ILE A 298 0.04 -23.75 4.45
C ILE A 298 0.04 -22.81 3.24
N ILE A 299 1.04 -21.92 3.21
CA ILE A 299 1.32 -21.07 2.06
C ILE A 299 2.72 -21.36 1.56
N LEU A 300 2.86 -21.49 0.24
CA LEU A 300 4.14 -21.54 -0.45
C LEU A 300 4.14 -20.48 -1.54
N ASN A 301 5.16 -19.63 -1.55
CA ASN A 301 5.39 -18.64 -2.60
C ASN A 301 6.82 -18.82 -3.12
N ALA A 302 6.99 -19.06 -4.43
CA ALA A 302 8.28 -19.21 -5.07
C ALA A 302 8.38 -18.24 -6.24
N GLY A 303 9.52 -17.56 -6.37
CA GLY A 303 9.75 -16.56 -7.41
C GLY A 303 11.14 -16.68 -8.02
N LEU A 304 11.20 -16.36 -9.30
CA LEU A 304 12.42 -16.15 -10.05
C LEU A 304 12.42 -14.72 -10.56
N GLY A 305 13.59 -14.07 -10.62
CA GLY A 305 13.73 -12.74 -11.17
C GLY A 305 14.95 -12.64 -12.06
N ARG A 306 14.85 -11.84 -13.08
CA ARG A 306 16.00 -11.40 -13.86
C ARG A 306 15.83 -9.94 -14.20
N GLU A 307 16.80 -9.13 -13.81
CA GLU A 307 16.84 -7.71 -14.09
C GLU A 307 18.12 -7.35 -14.84
N LYS A 308 18.00 -6.39 -15.74
CA LYS A 308 19.15 -5.75 -16.41
C LYS A 308 18.90 -4.25 -16.45
N THR A 309 19.90 -3.49 -16.05
CA THR A 309 19.88 -2.02 -16.09
C THR A 309 21.13 -1.51 -16.76
N SER A 310 21.04 -0.38 -17.43
CA SER A 310 22.15 0.35 -18.02
C SER A 310 22.04 1.83 -17.67
N LEU A 311 23.06 2.38 -17.07
CA LEU A 311 23.18 3.79 -16.74
C LEU A 311 24.35 4.37 -17.55
N PHE A 312 24.12 5.48 -18.24
CA PHE A 312 25.10 6.21 -18.99
C PHE A 312 25.03 7.70 -18.62
N ASN A 313 26.17 8.29 -18.29
CA ASN A 313 26.29 9.71 -17.97
C ASN A 313 27.40 10.31 -18.84
N HIS A 314 27.09 11.36 -19.55
CA HIS A 314 28.01 12.18 -20.33
C HIS A 314 27.94 13.61 -19.81
N GLU A 315 29.09 14.23 -19.62
CA GLU A 315 29.19 15.65 -19.29
C GLU A 315 30.35 16.26 -20.08
N ASP A 316 30.12 17.42 -20.69
CA ASP A 316 31.16 18.09 -21.51
C ASP A 316 32.48 18.20 -20.77
N ASN A 317 33.56 17.87 -21.47
CA ASN A 317 34.96 17.90 -20.97
C ASN A 317 35.23 16.91 -19.79
N GLN A 318 34.37 15.95 -19.54
CA GLN A 318 34.55 14.86 -18.58
C GLN A 318 34.57 13.52 -19.31
N SER A 319 35.13 12.49 -18.67
CA SER A 319 35.08 11.13 -19.17
C SER A 319 33.68 10.57 -19.02
N ASP A 320 33.18 9.85 -20.00
CA ASP A 320 31.92 9.15 -19.92
C ASP A 320 31.91 8.12 -18.80
N LEU A 321 30.80 8.07 -18.08
CA LEU A 321 30.55 7.09 -17.03
C LEU A 321 29.44 6.16 -17.47
N TRP A 322 29.65 4.87 -17.30
CA TRP A 322 28.63 3.90 -17.60
C TRP A 322 28.64 2.74 -16.61
N THR A 323 27.47 2.17 -16.35
CA THR A 323 27.28 1.01 -15.51
C THR A 323 26.20 0.14 -16.11
N ASP A 324 26.54 -1.09 -16.50
CA ASP A 324 25.59 -2.13 -16.86
C ASP A 324 25.48 -3.10 -15.69
N ALA A 325 24.29 -3.26 -15.14
CA ALA A 325 24.06 -4.19 -14.06
C ALA A 325 23.11 -5.31 -14.49
N SER A 326 23.39 -6.53 -14.05
CA SER A 326 22.53 -7.69 -14.22
C SER A 326 22.31 -8.38 -12.88
N GLU A 327 21.06 -8.73 -12.59
CA GLU A 327 20.67 -9.43 -11.38
C GLU A 327 19.88 -10.71 -11.71
N HIS A 328 20.20 -11.78 -10.99
CA HIS A 328 19.42 -13.00 -10.93
C HIS A 328 18.88 -13.19 -9.51
N THR A 329 17.56 -13.30 -9.37
CA THR A 329 16.90 -13.45 -8.06
C THR A 329 16.18 -14.79 -7.97
N HIS A 330 16.33 -15.45 -6.84
CA HIS A 330 15.57 -16.63 -6.44
C HIS A 330 14.92 -16.38 -5.09
N SER A 331 13.65 -16.75 -4.92
CA SER A 331 12.94 -16.56 -3.65
C SER A 331 12.00 -17.71 -3.34
N VAL A 332 11.93 -18.07 -2.05
CA VAL A 332 10.94 -19.04 -1.53
C VAL A 332 10.46 -18.51 -0.18
N LEU A 333 9.15 -18.52 0.04
CA LEU A 333 8.51 -18.26 1.32
C LEU A 333 7.57 -19.41 1.63
N ALA A 334 7.74 -20.03 2.80
CA ALA A 334 6.83 -21.02 3.35
C ALA A 334 6.22 -20.48 4.63
N VAL A 335 4.89 -20.61 4.81
CA VAL A 335 4.16 -20.23 6.02
C VAL A 335 3.29 -21.40 6.43
N SER A 336 3.29 -21.75 7.72
CA SER A 336 2.36 -22.68 8.32
C SER A 336 1.64 -21.98 9.47
N GLN A 337 0.34 -22.06 9.49
CA GLN A 337 -0.49 -21.46 10.53
C GLN A 337 -1.48 -22.52 11.04
N TYR A 338 -1.53 -22.68 12.36
CA TYR A 338 -2.51 -23.50 13.05
C TYR A 338 -3.36 -22.63 13.96
N SER A 339 -4.68 -22.79 13.91
CA SER A 339 -5.65 -22.06 14.71
C SER A 339 -6.56 -23.01 15.46
N LYS A 340 -6.87 -22.69 16.70
CA LYS A 340 -7.84 -23.41 17.56
C LYS A 340 -8.83 -22.42 18.13
N TYR A 341 -10.11 -22.79 18.04
CA TYR A 341 -11.23 -22.02 18.59
C TYR A 341 -11.84 -22.77 19.76
N TRP A 342 -12.01 -22.07 20.89
CA TRP A 342 -12.60 -22.60 22.11
C TRP A 342 -13.98 -22.01 22.38
N GLU A 343 -14.72 -22.66 23.26
CA GLU A 343 -15.97 -22.11 23.78
C GLU A 343 -15.71 -20.79 24.51
N GLY A 344 -16.75 -19.91 24.57
CA GLY A 344 -16.62 -18.59 25.19
C GLY A 344 -15.91 -17.55 24.34
N GLY A 345 -15.71 -17.84 23.04
CA GLY A 345 -15.20 -16.88 22.04
C GLY A 345 -13.68 -16.68 22.10
N TRP A 346 -12.94 -17.57 22.71
CA TRP A 346 -11.48 -17.56 22.68
C TRP A 346 -10.93 -18.26 21.44
N SER A 347 -9.82 -17.76 20.92
CA SER A 347 -9.02 -18.51 19.94
C SER A 347 -7.53 -18.33 20.19
N GLY A 348 -6.76 -19.29 19.72
CA GLY A 348 -5.29 -19.26 19.75
C GLY A 348 -4.73 -19.64 18.39
N ASP A 349 -3.66 -18.99 17.99
CA ASP A 349 -2.97 -19.23 16.73
C ASP A 349 -1.48 -19.43 16.96
N VAL A 350 -0.89 -20.35 16.21
CA VAL A 350 0.56 -20.54 16.08
C VAL A 350 0.91 -20.29 14.63
N GLN A 351 1.84 -19.38 14.38
CA GLN A 351 2.36 -19.09 13.05
C GLN A 351 3.85 -19.34 13.00
N LEU A 352 4.28 -20.07 11.98
CA LEU A 352 5.68 -20.27 11.63
C LEU A 352 5.87 -19.89 10.19
N SER A 353 6.93 -19.15 9.89
CA SER A 353 7.30 -18.86 8.50
C SER A 353 8.80 -18.88 8.31
N HIS A 354 9.22 -19.25 7.11
CA HIS A 354 10.61 -19.17 6.66
C HIS A 354 10.65 -18.62 5.24
N GLY A 355 11.32 -17.49 5.07
CA GLY A 355 11.62 -16.87 3.79
C GLY A 355 13.11 -17.01 3.48
N TRP A 356 13.42 -17.32 2.25
CA TRP A 356 14.77 -17.35 1.69
C TRP A 356 14.77 -16.58 0.38
N LYS A 357 15.76 -15.68 0.20
CA LYS A 357 15.99 -14.94 -1.05
C LYS A 357 17.47 -14.93 -1.35
N HIS A 358 17.79 -15.07 -2.62
CA HIS A 358 19.17 -15.04 -3.11
C HIS A 358 19.25 -14.13 -4.33
N TYR A 359 20.26 -13.27 -4.35
CA TYR A 359 20.54 -12.30 -5.40
C TYR A 359 21.98 -12.47 -5.85
N ASP A 360 22.19 -12.62 -7.16
CA ASP A 360 23.50 -12.59 -7.80
C ASP A 360 23.55 -11.38 -8.73
N ASP A 361 24.40 -10.41 -8.38
CA ASP A 361 24.56 -9.15 -9.10
C ASP A 361 25.92 -9.06 -9.75
N GLU A 362 25.95 -8.60 -10.98
CA GLU A 362 27.14 -8.27 -11.73
C GLU A 362 27.04 -6.84 -12.25
N TYR A 363 28.05 -6.02 -11.94
CA TYR A 363 28.20 -4.65 -12.41
C TYR A 363 29.40 -4.58 -13.34
N LEU A 364 29.19 -4.08 -14.55
CA LEU A 364 30.22 -3.82 -15.55
C LEU A 364 30.33 -2.31 -15.79
N GLY A 365 31.46 -1.83 -16.25
CA GLY A 365 31.64 -0.45 -16.65
C GLY A 365 32.70 0.32 -15.88
N THR A 366 32.41 1.57 -15.55
CA THR A 366 33.38 2.49 -14.90
C THR A 366 33.88 1.98 -13.56
N SER A 367 33.02 1.25 -12.81
CA SER A 367 33.34 0.69 -11.50
C SER A 367 32.83 -0.75 -11.42
N PRO A 368 33.53 -1.72 -12.04
CA PRO A 368 33.05 -3.10 -12.09
C PRO A 368 33.12 -3.77 -10.73
N SER A 369 32.09 -4.54 -10.42
CA SER A 369 32.00 -5.34 -9.19
C SER A 369 30.99 -6.46 -9.34
N SER A 370 31.05 -7.46 -8.46
CA SER A 370 30.06 -8.51 -8.35
C SER A 370 29.71 -8.77 -6.90
N GLN A 371 28.50 -9.20 -6.64
CA GLN A 371 28.09 -9.60 -5.30
C GLN A 371 27.09 -10.73 -5.32
N SER A 372 27.08 -11.49 -4.24
CA SER A 372 26.08 -12.49 -3.93
C SER A 372 25.50 -12.18 -2.57
N LEU A 373 24.18 -11.91 -2.53
CA LEU A 373 23.44 -11.60 -1.31
C LEU A 373 22.41 -12.69 -1.06
N THR A 374 22.48 -13.35 0.09
CA THR A 374 21.43 -14.26 0.57
C THR A 374 20.80 -13.69 1.82
N THR A 375 19.46 -13.61 1.86
CA THR A 375 18.70 -13.25 3.04
C THR A 375 17.78 -14.39 3.46
N GLN A 376 17.66 -14.62 4.76
CA GLN A 376 16.76 -15.59 5.35
C GLN A 376 16.00 -14.92 6.49
N ASN A 377 14.70 -15.14 6.58
CA ASN A 377 13.88 -14.65 7.68
C ASN A 377 13.04 -15.80 8.23
N SER A 378 13.32 -16.21 9.46
CA SER A 378 12.55 -17.20 10.19
C SER A 378 11.73 -16.51 11.26
N TYR A 379 10.42 -16.66 11.23
CA TYR A 379 9.49 -16.02 12.14
C TYR A 379 8.62 -17.07 12.84
N GLY A 380 8.44 -16.91 14.15
CA GLY A 380 7.50 -17.69 14.95
C GLY A 380 6.72 -16.81 15.90
N ALA A 381 5.39 -17.00 15.97
CA ALA A 381 4.51 -16.23 16.84
C ALA A 381 3.39 -17.07 17.43
N LEU A 382 2.96 -16.68 18.63
CA LEU A 382 1.78 -17.15 19.32
C LEU A 382 0.80 -16.00 19.46
N SER A 383 -0.47 -16.26 19.15
CA SER A 383 -1.54 -15.27 19.27
C SER A 383 -2.67 -15.82 20.09
N ILE A 384 -3.31 -14.94 20.87
CA ILE A 384 -4.55 -15.21 21.57
C ILE A 384 -5.55 -14.12 21.22
N SER A 385 -6.81 -14.49 20.98
CA SER A 385 -7.85 -13.52 20.78
C SER A 385 -9.13 -13.90 21.51
N ARG A 386 -9.98 -12.90 21.74
CA ARG A 386 -11.29 -13.07 22.35
C ARG A 386 -12.33 -12.25 21.63
N TYR A 387 -13.44 -12.91 21.33
CA TYR A 387 -14.63 -12.33 20.76
C TYR A 387 -15.81 -12.41 21.71
N THR A 388 -16.59 -11.31 21.78
CA THR A 388 -17.89 -11.26 22.49
C THR A 388 -18.88 -10.47 21.62
N GLU A 389 -20.11 -10.32 22.09
CA GLU A 389 -21.13 -9.52 21.40
C GLU A 389 -20.76 -8.01 21.30
N LYS A 390 -19.90 -7.50 22.19
CA LYS A 390 -19.55 -6.08 22.28
C LYS A 390 -18.10 -5.77 21.94
N TYR A 391 -17.19 -6.71 22.12
CA TYR A 391 -15.78 -6.45 21.85
C TYR A 391 -15.11 -7.63 21.17
N TYR A 392 -14.10 -7.29 20.45
CA TYR A 392 -13.08 -8.19 19.92
C TYR A 392 -11.70 -7.65 20.32
N GLY A 393 -10.78 -8.53 20.70
CA GLY A 393 -9.39 -8.15 21.01
C GLY A 393 -8.44 -9.30 20.77
N TYR A 394 -7.19 -8.96 20.43
CA TYR A 394 -6.12 -9.93 20.24
C TYR A 394 -4.78 -9.40 20.75
N LEU A 395 -3.90 -10.34 21.09
CA LEU A 395 -2.48 -10.13 21.39
C LEU A 395 -1.68 -11.22 20.67
N SER A 396 -0.64 -10.82 19.98
CA SER A 396 0.31 -11.72 19.29
C SER A 396 1.73 -11.36 19.66
N ALA A 397 2.51 -12.33 20.14
CA ALA A 397 3.92 -12.15 20.47
C ALA A 397 4.76 -13.17 19.70
N GLY A 398 5.89 -12.75 19.19
CA GLY A 398 6.74 -13.58 18.36
C GLY A 398 8.19 -13.12 18.33
N ILE A 399 8.98 -13.88 17.60
CA ILE A 399 10.40 -13.62 17.36
C ILE A 399 10.67 -13.79 15.88
N SER A 400 11.45 -12.88 15.32
CA SER A 400 12.02 -13.00 13.98
C SER A 400 13.52 -13.06 14.03
N ASN A 401 14.11 -14.00 13.29
CA ASN A 401 15.55 -14.15 13.09
C ASN A 401 15.89 -13.92 11.61
N ILE A 402 16.60 -12.83 11.34
CA ILE A 402 17.05 -12.46 9.99
C ILE A 402 18.52 -12.85 9.87
N GLY A 403 18.82 -13.79 8.98
CA GLY A 403 20.17 -14.14 8.57
C GLY A 403 20.51 -13.45 7.24
N VAL A 404 21.71 -12.93 7.14
CA VAL A 404 22.23 -12.29 5.91
C VAL A 404 23.61 -12.84 5.62
N ASN A 405 23.86 -13.14 4.35
CA ASN A 405 25.17 -13.51 3.86
C ASN A 405 25.46 -12.66 2.62
N LEU A 406 26.38 -11.72 2.73
CA LEU A 406 26.85 -10.88 1.63
C LEU A 406 28.31 -11.23 1.32
N ASN A 407 28.57 -11.86 0.16
CA ASN A 407 29.90 -12.26 -0.30
C ASN A 407 30.68 -13.13 0.71
N GLY A 408 29.98 -13.95 1.52
CA GLY A 408 30.56 -14.78 2.59
C GLY A 408 30.53 -14.14 3.99
N ASP A 409 30.36 -12.83 4.11
CA ASP A 409 30.16 -12.16 5.39
C ASP A 409 28.75 -12.44 5.93
N ARG A 410 28.65 -12.96 7.13
CA ARG A 410 27.41 -13.41 7.76
C ARG A 410 27.01 -12.51 8.91
N GLN A 411 25.78 -12.06 8.88
CA GLN A 411 25.18 -11.23 9.92
C GLN A 411 23.84 -11.82 10.36
N HIS A 412 23.50 -11.68 11.65
CA HIS A 412 22.24 -12.15 12.21
C HIS A 412 21.59 -11.08 13.06
N TYR A 413 20.27 -10.95 12.93
CA TYR A 413 19.47 -9.98 13.67
C TYR A 413 18.27 -10.69 14.28
N LEU A 414 18.15 -10.64 15.61
CA LEU A 414 17.03 -11.20 16.36
C LEU A 414 16.13 -10.07 16.84
N HIS A 415 14.86 -10.11 16.47
CA HIS A 415 13.88 -9.07 16.80
C HIS A 415 12.65 -9.67 17.48
N PRO A 416 12.27 -9.17 18.68
CA PRO A 416 10.96 -9.44 19.24
C PRO A 416 9.90 -8.71 18.39
N VAL A 417 8.74 -9.34 18.23
CA VAL A 417 7.61 -8.81 17.48
C VAL A 417 6.37 -8.89 18.37
N LEU A 418 5.64 -7.78 18.46
CA LEU A 418 4.41 -7.69 19.26
C LEU A 418 3.34 -7.00 18.41
N TYR A 419 2.16 -7.63 18.32
CA TYR A 419 0.97 -7.03 17.73
C TYR A 419 -0.17 -7.13 18.74
N TYR A 420 -0.97 -6.08 18.82
CA TYR A 420 -2.15 -6.05 19.65
C TYR A 420 -3.24 -5.20 19.01
N GLY A 421 -4.47 -5.54 19.29
CA GLY A 421 -5.59 -4.78 18.78
C GLY A 421 -6.90 -5.16 19.42
N GLY A 422 -7.88 -4.29 19.25
CA GLY A 422 -9.22 -4.51 19.73
C GLY A 422 -10.21 -3.50 19.20
N ASN A 423 -11.45 -3.89 19.15
CA ASN A 423 -12.57 -3.05 18.79
C ASN A 423 -13.69 -3.22 19.81
N TYR A 424 -14.25 -2.13 20.30
CA TYR A 424 -15.34 -2.10 21.25
C TYR A 424 -16.55 -1.35 20.66
N LEU A 425 -17.70 -2.02 20.65
CA LEU A 425 -18.98 -1.41 20.25
C LEU A 425 -19.55 -0.63 21.41
N LEU A 426 -19.61 0.69 21.29
CA LEU A 426 -20.31 1.55 22.23
C LEU A 426 -21.84 1.36 22.09
N ASN A 427 -22.29 1.21 20.85
CA ASN A 427 -23.65 0.87 20.45
C ASN A 427 -23.65 0.38 18.99
N GLU A 428 -24.83 0.07 18.43
CA GLU A 428 -24.99 -0.43 17.04
C GLU A 428 -24.46 0.51 15.95
N LYS A 429 -24.11 1.74 16.26
CA LYS A 429 -23.69 2.80 15.31
C LYS A 429 -22.33 3.39 15.62
N SER A 430 -21.74 3.03 16.76
CA SER A 430 -20.51 3.66 17.25
C SER A 430 -19.55 2.63 17.78
N SER A 431 -18.29 2.75 17.38
CA SER A 431 -17.20 1.87 17.82
C SER A 431 -15.92 2.64 18.10
N VAL A 432 -15.10 2.09 19.00
CA VAL A 432 -13.72 2.51 19.25
C VAL A 432 -12.81 1.34 18.94
N SER A 433 -11.77 1.55 18.15
CA SER A 433 -10.77 0.55 17.84
C SER A 433 -9.36 1.02 18.17
N LEU A 434 -8.55 0.12 18.71
CA LEU A 434 -7.13 0.28 18.92
C LEU A 434 -6.39 -0.80 18.13
N ASN A 435 -5.34 -0.43 17.40
CA ASN A 435 -4.42 -1.35 16.76
C ASN A 435 -3.00 -0.86 16.98
N GLY A 436 -2.08 -1.77 17.29
CA GLY A 436 -0.70 -1.40 17.53
C GLY A 436 0.26 -2.54 17.24
N GLU A 437 1.49 -2.14 16.96
CA GLU A 437 2.59 -3.05 16.69
C GLU A 437 3.92 -2.50 17.21
N PHE A 438 4.78 -3.40 17.60
CA PHE A 438 6.20 -3.20 17.70
C PHE A 438 6.87 -4.31 16.89
N THR A 439 7.49 -3.92 15.80
CA THR A 439 8.03 -4.84 14.80
C THR A 439 9.30 -4.26 14.16
N TYR A 440 9.69 -4.78 13.03
CA TYR A 440 10.79 -4.27 12.23
C TYR A 440 10.44 -4.28 10.74
N THR A 441 11.12 -3.45 9.98
CA THR A 441 11.12 -3.47 8.52
C THR A 441 12.47 -3.98 8.05
N GLU A 442 12.50 -4.98 7.17
CA GLU A 442 13.72 -5.44 6.53
C GLU A 442 14.35 -4.29 5.74
N PHE A 443 15.69 -4.29 5.65
CA PHE A 443 16.40 -3.36 4.79
C PHE A 443 16.07 -3.65 3.31
N THR A 444 16.17 -2.63 2.48
CA THR A 444 16.07 -2.80 1.02
C THR A 444 17.33 -3.51 0.51
N PRO A 445 17.23 -4.65 -0.24
CA PRO A 445 18.40 -5.40 -0.70
C PRO A 445 19.42 -4.55 -1.47
N SER A 446 18.95 -3.61 -2.31
CA SER A 446 19.85 -2.68 -3.04
C SER A 446 20.66 -1.76 -2.12
N ASN A 447 20.20 -1.47 -0.89
CA ASN A 447 20.95 -0.68 0.08
C ASN A 447 22.03 -1.52 0.79
N LYS A 448 21.77 -2.84 0.97
CA LYS A 448 22.73 -3.81 1.52
C LYS A 448 23.60 -4.37 0.40
N ASN A 449 24.47 -3.53 -0.09
CA ASN A 449 25.26 -3.74 -1.29
C ASN A 449 26.70 -3.27 -1.03
N SER A 450 27.66 -3.80 -1.75
CA SER A 450 29.08 -3.39 -1.69
C SER A 450 29.53 -2.60 -2.92
N ALA A 451 28.66 -2.39 -3.90
CA ALA A 451 28.99 -1.71 -5.14
C ALA A 451 29.15 -0.19 -4.95
N VAL A 452 29.94 0.40 -5.83
CA VAL A 452 30.09 1.84 -5.99
C VAL A 452 29.65 2.20 -7.41
N VAL A 453 28.61 3.01 -7.53
CA VAL A 453 28.04 3.44 -8.82
C VAL A 453 28.29 4.93 -9.01
N PRO A 454 29.18 5.32 -9.93
CA PRO A 454 29.38 6.71 -10.29
C PRO A 454 28.14 7.31 -10.95
N VAL A 455 27.70 8.49 -10.50
CA VAL A 455 26.53 9.22 -11.04
C VAL A 455 26.91 10.58 -11.63
N SER A 456 28.10 11.06 -11.35
CA SER A 456 28.75 12.18 -11.99
C SER A 456 30.26 12.08 -11.81
N PHE A 457 31.02 12.96 -12.43
CA PHE A 457 32.51 12.96 -12.32
C PHE A 457 33.03 13.18 -10.88
N PHE A 458 32.20 13.71 -9.97
CA PHE A 458 32.56 13.96 -8.57
C PHE A 458 31.61 13.29 -7.56
N GLU A 459 30.54 12.61 -7.99
CA GLU A 459 29.56 11.98 -7.10
C GLU A 459 29.39 10.50 -7.42
N SER A 460 29.35 9.66 -6.37
CA SER A 460 29.07 8.22 -6.45
C SER A 460 28.04 7.82 -5.41
N VAL A 461 27.17 6.89 -5.76
CA VAL A 461 26.30 6.17 -4.81
C VAL A 461 27.04 4.93 -4.35
N VAL A 462 27.06 4.71 -3.04
CA VAL A 462 27.77 3.58 -2.41
C VAL A 462 26.77 2.74 -1.63
N GLY A 463 26.80 1.43 -1.86
CA GLY A 463 26.06 0.49 -1.04
C GLY A 463 26.59 0.42 0.40
N ASN A 464 25.76 -0.03 1.34
CA ASN A 464 26.16 -0.17 2.74
C ASN A 464 26.02 -1.63 3.22
N PRO A 465 27.11 -2.43 3.27
CA PRO A 465 27.07 -3.79 3.78
C PRO A 465 26.60 -3.90 5.25
N ASN A 466 26.67 -2.81 6.01
CA ASN A 466 26.36 -2.78 7.43
C ASN A 466 24.95 -2.28 7.75
N ILE A 467 24.11 -2.03 6.74
CA ILE A 467 22.73 -1.59 6.96
C ILE A 467 21.93 -2.66 7.72
N LYS A 468 21.11 -2.24 8.66
CA LYS A 468 20.37 -3.11 9.60
C LYS A 468 18.86 -2.94 9.38
N PRO A 469 18.04 -3.93 9.81
CA PRO A 469 16.60 -3.76 9.88
C PRO A 469 16.21 -2.58 10.78
N ILE A 470 15.15 -1.86 10.39
CA ILE A 470 14.62 -0.70 11.11
C ILE A 470 13.55 -1.19 12.09
N LYS A 471 13.61 -0.79 13.35
CA LYS A 471 12.55 -1.05 14.31
C LYS A 471 11.40 -0.07 14.13
N VAL A 472 10.19 -0.57 14.16
CA VAL A 472 8.96 0.19 13.89
C VAL A 472 7.99 0.03 15.06
N MET A 473 7.40 1.12 15.47
CA MET A 473 6.30 1.14 16.43
C MET A 473 5.15 1.94 15.83
N THR A 474 4.00 1.32 15.68
CA THR A 474 2.79 1.96 15.17
C THR A 474 1.65 1.78 16.18
N ASN A 475 0.87 2.84 16.40
CA ASN A 475 -0.35 2.79 17.18
C ASN A 475 -1.44 3.57 16.46
N THR A 476 -2.63 3.00 16.34
CA THR A 476 -3.79 3.64 15.73
C THR A 476 -4.98 3.53 16.66
N LEU A 477 -5.55 4.65 17.05
CA LEU A 477 -6.79 4.74 17.80
C LEU A 477 -7.85 5.38 16.90
N SER A 478 -9.01 4.74 16.74
CA SER A 478 -10.08 5.25 15.88
C SER A 478 -11.42 5.24 16.62
N TYR A 479 -12.18 6.31 16.42
CA TYR A 479 -13.59 6.42 16.81
C TYR A 479 -14.44 6.59 15.57
N ASN A 480 -15.50 5.78 15.43
CA ASN A 480 -16.41 5.82 14.30
C ASN A 480 -17.83 5.87 14.80
N THR A 481 -18.67 6.71 14.18
CA THR A 481 -20.08 6.78 14.50
C THR A 481 -20.90 7.18 13.27
N SER A 482 -22.18 6.80 13.29
CA SER A 482 -23.14 7.17 12.26
C SER A 482 -24.44 7.66 12.91
N VAL A 483 -24.81 8.92 12.65
CA VAL A 483 -26.00 9.55 13.21
C VAL A 483 -26.82 10.19 12.09
N LYS A 484 -28.06 9.74 11.90
CA LYS A 484 -28.99 10.27 10.88
C LYS A 484 -28.36 10.38 9.47
N GLY A 485 -27.56 9.37 9.07
CA GLY A 485 -26.89 9.35 7.77
C GLY A 485 -25.57 10.11 7.71
N LEU A 486 -25.22 10.91 8.70
CA LEU A 486 -23.89 11.50 8.84
C LEU A 486 -22.95 10.47 9.43
N LYS A 487 -21.86 10.17 8.74
CA LYS A 487 -20.77 9.33 9.23
C LYS A 487 -19.64 10.23 9.70
N LEU A 488 -19.15 9.98 10.90
CA LEU A 488 -17.99 10.66 11.50
C LEU A 488 -16.94 9.62 11.82
N SER A 489 -15.71 9.84 11.40
CA SER A 489 -14.53 9.05 11.79
C SER A 489 -13.43 9.97 12.30
N GLY A 490 -12.97 9.74 13.51
CA GLY A 490 -11.78 10.36 14.08
C GLY A 490 -10.69 9.31 14.27
N THR A 491 -9.48 9.57 13.79
CA THR A 491 -8.34 8.65 13.88
C THR A 491 -7.11 9.38 14.37
N TYR A 492 -6.44 8.82 15.36
CA TYR A 492 -5.09 9.19 15.77
C TYR A 492 -4.15 8.03 15.43
N MET A 493 -3.05 8.32 14.73
CA MET A 493 -1.99 7.36 14.44
C MET A 493 -0.64 7.92 14.87
N SER A 494 0.14 7.13 15.57
CA SER A 494 1.54 7.39 15.87
C SER A 494 2.40 6.34 15.18
N LEU A 495 3.39 6.78 14.40
CA LEU A 495 4.33 5.95 13.65
C LEU A 495 5.75 6.40 13.98
N CYS A 496 6.53 5.53 14.63
CA CYS A 496 7.92 5.83 15.01
C CYS A 496 8.87 4.80 14.41
N TYR A 497 9.94 5.27 13.78
CA TYR A 497 11.05 4.49 13.27
C TYR A 497 12.29 4.73 14.11
N PHE A 498 12.86 3.64 14.66
CA PHE A 498 14.12 3.67 15.42
C PHE A 498 15.22 3.10 14.53
N ASP A 499 16.40 3.72 14.56
CA ASP A 499 17.50 3.38 13.66
C ASP A 499 17.09 3.52 12.17
N ASN A 500 16.29 4.57 11.87
CA ASN A 500 15.75 4.81 10.54
C ASN A 500 16.86 5.03 9.50
N GLU A 501 16.63 4.54 8.29
CA GLU A 501 17.56 4.72 7.15
C GLU A 501 17.47 6.15 6.61
N ILE A 502 18.63 6.75 6.44
CA ILE A 502 18.78 8.09 5.89
C ILE A 502 19.98 8.15 4.93
N ASP A 503 19.91 9.02 3.93
CA ASP A 503 21.07 9.32 3.09
C ASP A 503 22.12 10.11 3.89
N ARG A 504 23.35 9.60 3.89
CA ARG A 504 24.52 10.28 4.43
C ARG A 504 25.44 10.67 3.28
N PHE A 505 25.86 11.94 3.28
CA PHE A 505 26.84 12.47 2.35
C PHE A 505 28.22 12.52 3.04
N SER A 506 29.16 11.77 2.50
CA SER A 506 30.58 11.86 2.87
C SER A 506 31.31 12.62 1.76
N LEU A 507 31.91 13.75 2.13
CA LEU A 507 32.64 14.62 1.23
C LEU A 507 34.13 14.44 1.49
N ASP A 508 34.83 13.81 0.55
CA ASP A 508 36.26 13.69 0.53
C ASP A 508 36.87 14.96 -0.12
N GLU A 509 38.16 15.01 -0.34
CA GLU A 509 38.86 16.19 -0.92
C GLU A 509 38.32 16.63 -2.29
N SER A 510 37.80 15.69 -3.07
CA SER A 510 37.29 15.95 -4.42
C SER A 510 36.03 15.23 -4.83
N ARG A 511 35.53 14.32 -3.99
CA ARG A 511 34.42 13.45 -4.32
C ARG A 511 33.37 13.46 -3.23
N ILE A 512 32.16 13.17 -3.65
CA ILE A 512 30.97 13.01 -2.81
C ILE A 512 30.54 11.56 -2.90
N TYR A 513 30.37 10.93 -1.73
CA TYR A 513 29.81 9.59 -1.61
C TYR A 513 28.48 9.67 -0.88
N ARG A 514 27.44 9.22 -1.53
CA ARG A 514 26.10 9.10 -0.95
C ARG A 514 25.83 7.65 -0.57
N MET A 515 25.53 7.41 0.69
CA MET A 515 25.31 6.07 1.24
C MET A 515 24.10 6.07 2.19
N ARG A 516 23.26 5.03 2.15
CA ARG A 516 22.21 4.81 3.13
C ARG A 516 22.80 4.31 4.45
N VAL A 517 22.42 4.89 5.58
CA VAL A 517 22.87 4.51 6.92
C VAL A 517 21.73 4.48 7.90
N ASN A 518 21.80 3.63 8.93
CA ASN A 518 20.88 3.63 10.07
C ASN A 518 21.35 4.65 11.09
N ASN A 519 20.86 5.86 11.03
CA ASN A 519 21.36 6.96 11.88
C ASN A 519 20.28 7.97 12.26
N SER A 520 19.00 7.57 12.27
CA SER A 520 17.97 8.55 12.60
C SER A 520 16.83 7.94 13.39
N PHE A 521 16.11 8.82 14.10
CA PHE A 521 14.82 8.55 14.71
C PHE A 521 13.78 9.44 14.04
N PHE A 522 12.72 8.83 13.53
CA PHE A 522 11.55 9.54 13.04
C PHE A 522 10.33 9.19 13.87
N CYS A 523 9.48 10.18 14.17
CA CYS A 523 8.17 9.95 14.75
C CYS A 523 7.14 10.91 14.13
N GLY A 524 6.08 10.34 13.57
CA GLY A 524 4.93 11.05 13.00
C GLY A 524 3.67 10.78 13.82
N ASN A 525 2.95 11.85 14.18
CA ASN A 525 1.66 11.77 14.84
C ASN A 525 0.61 12.38 13.91
N HIS A 526 -0.41 11.63 13.53
CA HIS A 526 -1.42 12.01 12.57
C HIS A 526 -2.81 12.01 13.22
N PHE A 527 -3.51 13.12 13.14
CA PHE A 527 -4.89 13.28 13.58
C PHE A 527 -5.75 13.48 12.35
N THR A 528 -6.65 12.58 12.06
CA THR A 528 -7.55 12.64 10.92
C THR A 528 -8.99 12.72 11.38
N LEU A 529 -9.73 13.68 10.85
CA LEU A 529 -11.17 13.81 10.99
C LEU A 529 -11.81 13.68 9.61
N GLU A 530 -12.77 12.79 9.51
CA GLU A 530 -13.54 12.56 8.28
C GLU A 530 -15.03 12.67 8.55
N LEU A 531 -15.73 13.41 7.70
CA LEU A 531 -17.17 13.56 7.69
C LEU A 531 -17.70 13.14 6.33
N SER A 532 -18.72 12.27 6.30
CA SER A 532 -19.41 11.88 5.08
C SER A 532 -20.92 11.94 5.29
N HIS A 533 -21.65 12.45 4.30
CA HIS A 533 -23.11 12.49 4.32
C HIS A 533 -23.69 12.28 2.93
N ASN A 534 -24.84 11.62 2.90
CA ASN A 534 -25.59 11.34 1.69
C ASN A 534 -26.88 12.16 1.67
N PHE A 535 -27.07 12.94 0.61
CA PHE A 535 -28.23 13.80 0.40
C PHE A 535 -29.14 13.23 -0.71
N PHE A 536 -30.38 13.69 -0.77
CA PHE A 536 -31.32 13.39 -1.84
C PHE A 536 -31.44 11.88 -2.12
N GLN A 537 -31.71 11.08 -1.10
CA GLN A 537 -31.86 9.62 -1.21
C GLN A 537 -30.62 8.93 -1.82
N ASN A 538 -29.41 9.37 -1.43
CA ASN A 538 -28.11 8.90 -1.91
C ASN A 538 -27.77 9.31 -3.36
N HIS A 539 -28.42 10.32 -3.94
CA HIS A 539 -28.02 10.87 -5.23
C HIS A 539 -26.79 11.79 -5.11
N LEU A 540 -26.59 12.50 -4.00
CA LEU A 540 -25.43 13.34 -3.75
C LEU A 540 -24.69 12.79 -2.53
N LEU A 541 -23.43 12.39 -2.73
CA LEU A 541 -22.53 11.88 -1.69
C LEU A 541 -21.42 12.91 -1.49
N LEU A 542 -21.25 13.38 -0.24
CA LEU A 542 -20.20 14.31 0.13
C LEU A 542 -19.29 13.70 1.19
N THR A 543 -17.99 13.86 1.02
CA THR A 543 -16.99 13.50 2.03
C THR A 543 -16.01 14.65 2.18
N THR A 544 -15.66 15.00 3.41
CA THR A 544 -14.58 15.94 3.71
C THR A 544 -13.62 15.32 4.72
N THR A 545 -12.34 15.64 4.58
CA THR A 545 -11.28 15.15 5.44
C THR A 545 -10.38 16.31 5.85
N VAL A 546 -10.03 16.35 7.13
CA VAL A 546 -9.01 17.25 7.67
C VAL A 546 -8.00 16.37 8.41
N GLN A 547 -6.72 16.58 8.13
CA GLN A 547 -5.62 15.83 8.72
C GLN A 547 -4.56 16.79 9.23
N GLN A 548 -4.21 16.67 10.51
CA GLN A 548 -3.10 17.35 11.15
C GLN A 548 -2.00 16.35 11.41
N GLU A 549 -0.79 16.61 10.91
CA GLU A 549 0.38 15.75 11.12
C GLU A 549 1.46 16.54 11.88
N LEU A 550 2.12 15.87 12.81
CA LEU A 550 3.26 16.40 13.56
C LEU A 550 4.43 15.44 13.31
N HIS A 551 5.39 15.86 12.52
CA HIS A 551 6.57 15.09 12.18
C HIS A 551 7.78 15.56 12.98
N TYR A 552 8.55 14.63 13.46
CA TYR A 552 9.82 14.83 14.15
C TYR A 552 10.87 13.89 13.57
N LEU A 553 12.01 14.43 13.17
CA LEU A 553 13.16 13.69 12.65
C LEU A 553 14.43 14.14 13.37
N ARG A 554 15.18 13.20 13.93
CA ARG A 554 16.45 13.44 14.60
C ARG A 554 17.53 12.51 14.08
N GLY A 555 18.65 13.03 13.68
CA GLY A 555 19.91 12.33 13.40
C GLY A 555 21.04 12.85 14.29
N ASP A 556 22.29 12.50 13.96
CA ASP A 556 23.47 12.93 14.73
C ASP A 556 23.65 14.46 14.66
N ASP A 557 23.46 15.04 13.48
CA ASP A 557 23.82 16.43 13.18
C ASP A 557 22.57 17.33 12.97
N TYR A 558 21.34 16.82 13.14
CA TYR A 558 20.11 17.60 12.88
C TYR A 558 18.94 17.22 13.77
N HIS A 559 18.09 18.21 14.01
CA HIS A 559 16.78 18.09 14.69
C HIS A 559 15.75 18.86 13.87
N LEU A 560 14.82 18.17 13.24
CA LEU A 560 13.81 18.75 12.39
C LEU A 560 12.41 18.40 12.91
N SER A 561 11.51 19.36 12.85
CA SER A 561 10.09 19.15 13.17
C SER A 561 9.21 19.91 12.21
N LYS A 562 8.04 19.37 11.92
CA LYS A 562 7.07 20.01 11.04
C LYS A 562 5.65 19.69 11.44
N SER A 563 4.84 20.73 11.51
CA SER A 563 3.39 20.65 11.61
C SER A 563 2.80 20.82 10.21
N ILE A 564 1.92 19.89 9.82
CA ILE A 564 1.37 19.80 8.46
C ILE A 564 -0.15 19.75 8.58
N LEU A 565 -0.84 20.65 7.91
CA LEU A 565 -2.29 20.60 7.76
C LEU A 565 -2.63 20.19 6.32
N ARG A 566 -3.43 19.15 6.19
CA ARG A 566 -4.02 18.70 4.92
C ARG A 566 -5.54 18.73 5.04
N TYR A 567 -6.21 19.11 3.98
CA TYR A 567 -7.65 19.04 3.91
C TYR A 567 -8.09 18.71 2.48
N GLY A 568 -9.26 18.11 2.38
CA GLY A 568 -9.78 17.72 1.08
C GLY A 568 -11.26 17.38 1.13
N GLY A 569 -11.83 17.18 -0.03
CA GLY A 569 -13.21 16.79 -0.18
C GLY A 569 -13.47 16.04 -1.47
N ASN A 570 -14.55 15.27 -1.45
CA ASN A 570 -15.05 14.51 -2.57
C ASN A 570 -16.56 14.69 -2.65
N ALA A 571 -17.06 15.05 -3.85
CA ALA A 571 -18.48 15.16 -4.15
C ALA A 571 -18.81 14.23 -5.32
N THR A 572 -19.79 13.34 -5.13
CA THR A 572 -20.29 12.45 -6.19
C THR A 572 -21.78 12.65 -6.36
N TYR A 573 -22.22 12.94 -7.59
CA TYR A 573 -23.62 13.09 -7.96
C TYR A 573 -24.04 11.99 -8.93
N LEU A 574 -25.16 11.33 -8.63
CA LEU A 574 -25.72 10.22 -9.40
C LEU A 574 -27.03 10.67 -10.07
N VAL A 575 -27.07 10.69 -11.38
CA VAL A 575 -28.26 11.13 -12.17
C VAL A 575 -28.43 10.28 -13.42
N GLY A 576 -29.60 9.68 -13.60
CA GLY A 576 -29.90 8.82 -14.76
C GLY A 576 -28.95 7.61 -14.84
N ASP A 577 -28.10 7.58 -15.84
CA ASP A 577 -27.03 6.59 -16.02
C ASP A 577 -25.64 7.21 -15.81
N PHE A 578 -25.59 8.48 -15.34
CA PHE A 578 -24.36 9.23 -15.17
C PHE A 578 -23.97 9.28 -13.68
N ARG A 579 -22.65 9.20 -13.46
CA ARG A 579 -21.97 9.52 -12.22
C ARG A 579 -21.01 10.67 -12.50
N ILE A 580 -21.15 11.75 -11.76
CA ILE A 580 -20.30 12.93 -11.82
C ILE A 580 -19.53 13.01 -10.50
N ASN A 581 -18.21 13.10 -10.56
CA ASN A 581 -17.37 13.17 -9.37
C ASN A 581 -16.42 14.36 -9.45
N ALA A 582 -16.25 15.06 -8.35
CA ALA A 582 -15.25 16.11 -8.16
C ALA A 582 -14.50 15.87 -6.86
N ARG A 583 -13.17 15.94 -6.90
CA ARG A 583 -12.29 15.75 -5.74
C ARG A 583 -11.27 16.87 -5.67
N PHE A 584 -10.96 17.28 -4.45
CA PHE A 584 -9.91 18.24 -4.15
C PHE A 584 -9.08 17.74 -2.94
N THR A 585 -7.77 17.94 -3.00
CA THR A 585 -6.84 17.75 -1.88
C THR A 585 -5.88 18.92 -1.85
N SER A 586 -5.71 19.55 -0.68
CA SER A 586 -4.79 20.67 -0.49
C SER A 586 -3.35 20.27 -0.78
N GLY A 587 -2.54 21.20 -1.25
CA GLY A 587 -1.10 21.11 -1.18
C GLY A 587 -0.63 21.10 0.29
N TYR A 588 0.58 20.65 0.53
CA TYR A 588 1.15 20.61 1.88
C TYR A 588 2.66 20.81 1.86
N HIS A 589 3.20 21.11 3.05
CA HIS A 589 4.64 21.27 3.26
C HIS A 589 5.07 20.29 4.34
N ALA A 590 5.67 19.18 3.95
CA ALA A 590 6.02 18.06 4.81
C ALA A 590 7.53 17.96 5.06
N LEU A 591 7.89 17.27 6.13
CA LEU A 591 9.22 16.73 6.37
C LEU A 591 9.25 15.30 5.84
N ASP A 592 10.24 14.96 5.02
CA ASP A 592 10.43 13.59 4.55
C ASP A 592 10.90 12.67 5.70
N ILE A 593 10.48 11.40 5.67
CA ILE A 593 10.80 10.42 6.73
C ILE A 593 12.17 9.77 6.54
N ARG A 594 12.72 9.81 5.34
CA ARG A 594 13.96 9.12 4.97
C ARG A 594 15.12 10.06 4.70
N GLU A 595 14.84 11.33 4.58
CA GLU A 595 15.85 12.35 4.26
C GLU A 595 15.53 13.63 5.02
N PRO A 596 16.53 14.35 5.57
CA PRO A 596 16.29 15.58 6.32
C PRO A 596 16.02 16.75 5.36
N PHE A 597 14.95 16.65 4.59
CA PHE A 597 14.50 17.72 3.73
C PHE A 597 13.00 18.00 3.86
N PHE A 598 12.64 19.22 3.54
CA PHE A 598 11.24 19.64 3.46
C PHE A 598 10.76 19.54 2.01
N VAL A 599 9.56 18.99 1.83
CA VAL A 599 8.89 18.90 0.55
C VAL A 599 7.62 19.71 0.57
N ARG A 600 7.43 20.57 -0.42
CA ARG A 600 6.17 21.25 -0.67
C ARG A 600 5.52 20.66 -1.91
N ASP A 601 4.38 20.01 -1.72
CA ASP A 601 3.55 19.42 -2.76
C ASP A 601 2.45 20.37 -3.20
N ASP A 602 2.17 20.41 -4.50
CA ASP A 602 1.04 21.14 -5.07
C ASP A 602 -0.32 20.57 -4.63
N PRO A 603 -1.39 21.38 -4.62
CA PRO A 603 -2.74 20.86 -4.49
C PRO A 603 -3.12 19.98 -5.71
N ARG A 604 -4.03 19.03 -5.47
CA ARG A 604 -4.59 18.15 -6.51
C ARG A 604 -6.09 18.33 -6.60
N TYR A 605 -6.59 18.37 -7.81
CA TYR A 605 -8.01 18.39 -8.09
C TYR A 605 -8.33 17.52 -9.30
N SER A 606 -9.46 16.85 -9.25
CA SER A 606 -9.92 16.01 -10.35
C SER A 606 -11.43 16.11 -10.53
N PHE A 607 -11.83 15.88 -11.76
CA PHE A 607 -13.22 15.82 -12.17
C PHE A 607 -13.40 14.60 -13.08
N SER A 608 -14.50 13.86 -12.91
CA SER A 608 -14.82 12.78 -13.84
C SER A 608 -16.32 12.68 -14.10
N VAL A 609 -16.65 12.25 -15.31
CA VAL A 609 -18.00 11.88 -15.72
C VAL A 609 -17.94 10.45 -16.22
N GLN A 610 -18.76 9.60 -15.65
CA GLN A 610 -18.92 8.21 -16.05
C GLN A 610 -20.36 8.00 -16.52
N TRP A 611 -20.53 7.41 -17.68
CA TRP A 611 -21.77 6.83 -18.14
C TRP A 611 -21.72 5.31 -17.98
N THR A 612 -22.79 4.72 -17.43
CA THR A 612 -22.90 3.28 -17.21
C THR A 612 -24.23 2.81 -17.76
N HIS A 613 -24.18 1.91 -18.74
CA HIS A 613 -25.38 1.31 -19.31
C HIS A 613 -25.16 -0.19 -19.52
N GLN A 614 -26.01 -1.01 -18.85
CA GLN A 614 -25.88 -2.47 -18.83
C GLN A 614 -24.45 -2.91 -18.41
N ASP A 615 -23.74 -3.58 -19.32
CA ASP A 615 -22.38 -4.10 -19.10
C ASP A 615 -21.27 -3.12 -19.56
N TRP A 616 -21.64 -1.96 -20.12
CA TRP A 616 -20.70 -0.94 -20.63
C TRP A 616 -20.50 0.18 -19.64
N SER A 617 -19.29 0.69 -19.56
CA SER A 617 -19.00 1.99 -18.96
C SER A 617 -18.04 2.80 -19.82
N LEU A 618 -18.33 4.09 -19.92
CA LEU A 618 -17.49 5.09 -20.53
C LEU A 618 -17.16 6.15 -19.50
N THR A 619 -15.87 6.38 -19.23
CA THR A 619 -15.42 7.35 -18.24
C THR A 619 -14.51 8.37 -18.88
N PHE A 620 -14.81 9.64 -18.75
CA PHE A 620 -13.90 10.74 -18.97
C PHE A 620 -13.42 11.27 -17.63
N ALA A 621 -12.10 11.33 -17.43
CA ALA A 621 -11.50 11.84 -16.20
C ALA A 621 -10.45 12.91 -16.52
N ALA A 622 -10.45 13.97 -15.72
CA ALA A 622 -9.56 15.10 -15.84
C ALA A 622 -8.92 15.41 -14.48
N GLN A 623 -7.60 15.54 -14.43
CA GLN A 623 -6.86 15.90 -13.21
C GLN A 623 -5.95 17.09 -13.54
N ASN A 624 -5.85 18.03 -12.59
CA ASN A 624 -4.92 19.17 -12.61
C ASN A 624 -4.90 19.89 -13.99
N VAL A 625 -6.07 20.09 -14.61
CA VAL A 625 -6.21 20.54 -16.01
C VAL A 625 -5.52 21.87 -16.33
N PHE A 626 -5.31 22.73 -15.33
CA PHE A 626 -4.68 24.04 -15.48
C PHE A 626 -3.16 24.03 -15.29
N LYS A 627 -2.56 22.89 -14.82
CA LYS A 627 -1.14 22.79 -14.52
C LYS A 627 -0.54 21.55 -15.20
N ARG A 628 0.36 21.76 -16.16
CA ARG A 628 1.00 20.68 -16.93
C ARG A 628 1.76 19.71 -16.02
N TYR A 629 2.53 20.24 -15.07
CA TYR A 629 3.35 19.47 -14.14
C TYR A 629 2.78 19.59 -12.73
N PHE A 630 2.84 18.50 -11.99
CA PHE A 630 2.75 18.49 -10.52
C PHE A 630 4.13 18.73 -9.96
N GLU A 631 4.30 19.78 -9.19
CA GLU A 631 5.60 20.17 -8.68
C GLU A 631 5.76 19.80 -7.22
N LYS A 632 6.97 19.29 -6.91
CA LYS A 632 7.49 19.11 -5.57
C LYS A 632 8.69 20.02 -5.39
N GLN A 633 8.56 21.04 -4.55
CA GLN A 633 9.68 21.87 -4.14
C GLN A 633 10.43 21.16 -3.02
N ILE A 634 11.75 21.07 -3.13
CA ILE A 634 12.64 20.39 -2.20
C ILE A 634 13.55 21.43 -1.58
N HIS A 635 13.68 21.40 -0.25
CA HIS A 635 14.67 22.14 0.51
C HIS A 635 15.35 21.19 1.48
N MET A 636 16.67 21.00 1.31
CA MET A 636 17.52 20.11 2.09
C MET A 636 18.70 20.88 2.63
N ASP A 637 19.03 20.68 3.90
CA ASP A 637 20.21 21.27 4.55
C ASP A 637 20.84 20.26 5.52
N TYR A 638 22.01 19.76 5.12
CA TYR A 638 22.87 18.91 5.94
C TYR A 638 24.09 19.67 6.50
N GLY A 639 24.07 21.00 6.46
CA GLY A 639 25.22 21.81 6.81
C GLY A 639 26.36 21.75 5.78
N LYS A 640 26.92 20.58 5.51
CA LYS A 640 27.96 20.35 4.46
C LYS A 640 27.40 20.19 3.06
N TYR A 641 26.12 19.84 2.94
CA TYR A 641 25.41 19.70 1.68
C TYR A 641 24.06 20.38 1.78
N GLN A 642 23.77 21.27 0.86
CA GLN A 642 22.52 21.98 0.76
C GLN A 642 21.95 21.82 -0.66
N ARG A 643 20.63 21.66 -0.74
CA ARG A 643 19.91 21.54 -2.02
C ARG A 643 18.58 22.26 -1.95
N GLU A 644 18.34 23.09 -2.96
CA GLU A 644 17.03 23.67 -3.25
C GLU A 644 16.65 23.31 -4.69
N GLY A 645 15.41 22.91 -4.91
CA GLY A 645 15.02 22.55 -6.26
C GLY A 645 13.56 22.18 -6.41
N VAL A 646 13.21 21.86 -7.64
CA VAL A 646 11.87 21.43 -8.04
C VAL A 646 11.98 20.09 -8.76
N ARG A 647 11.19 19.13 -8.35
CA ARG A 647 10.87 17.93 -9.14
C ARG A 647 9.48 18.11 -9.74
N ALA A 648 9.37 18.03 -11.04
CA ALA A 648 8.15 18.25 -11.80
C ALA A 648 7.72 16.97 -12.51
N PHE A 649 6.49 16.54 -12.27
CA PHE A 649 5.93 15.27 -12.74
C PHE A 649 4.78 15.53 -13.71
N GLU A 650 4.98 15.22 -15.01
CA GLU A 650 3.93 15.37 -16.02
C GLU A 650 2.79 14.37 -15.78
N ALA A 651 3.10 13.14 -15.41
CA ALA A 651 2.12 12.09 -15.14
C ALA A 651 1.17 12.40 -13.96
N GLN A 652 1.60 13.23 -13.00
CA GLN A 652 0.78 13.69 -11.85
C GLN A 652 0.21 15.10 -12.06
N GLY A 653 0.59 15.78 -13.12
CA GLY A 653 0.07 17.08 -13.54
C GLY A 653 -1.24 16.96 -14.32
N ARG A 654 -1.34 17.71 -15.43
CA ARG A 654 -2.51 17.67 -16.29
C ARG A 654 -2.69 16.30 -16.93
N CYS A 655 -3.71 15.58 -16.48
CA CYS A 655 -4.09 14.29 -17.00
C CYS A 655 -5.53 14.34 -17.52
N LEU A 656 -5.74 13.88 -18.75
CA LEU A 656 -7.05 13.70 -19.37
C LEU A 656 -7.11 12.27 -19.86
N ASN A 657 -8.03 11.46 -19.34
CA ASN A 657 -8.16 10.04 -19.66
C ASN A 657 -9.55 9.73 -20.19
N LEU A 658 -9.60 8.89 -21.21
CA LEU A 658 -10.81 8.25 -21.67
C LEU A 658 -10.69 6.75 -21.42
N THR A 659 -11.64 6.20 -20.66
CA THR A 659 -11.70 4.77 -20.36
C THR A 659 -12.98 4.16 -20.90
N VAL A 660 -12.86 3.09 -21.65
CA VAL A 660 -13.97 2.23 -22.07
C VAL A 660 -13.82 0.89 -21.37
N ALA A 661 -14.88 0.42 -20.73
CA ALA A 661 -14.87 -0.90 -20.11
C ALA A 661 -16.17 -1.67 -20.41
N TYR A 662 -16.01 -2.98 -20.56
CA TYR A 662 -17.09 -3.95 -20.79
C TYR A 662 -16.98 -5.07 -19.75
N ASN A 663 -18.06 -5.31 -18.98
CA ASN A 663 -18.06 -6.25 -17.87
C ASN A 663 -19.25 -7.21 -17.97
N PHE A 664 -19.09 -8.25 -18.78
CA PHE A 664 -20.13 -9.22 -19.10
C PHE A 664 -20.05 -10.46 -18.20
N GLY A 665 -21.18 -10.85 -17.61
CA GLY A 665 -21.28 -12.09 -16.84
C GLY A 665 -22.26 -13.06 -17.49
N PHE A 666 -21.93 -14.34 -17.48
CA PHE A 666 -22.73 -15.41 -18.02
C PHE A 666 -22.88 -16.58 -17.02
N GLY A 667 -23.86 -17.46 -17.27
CA GLY A 667 -24.15 -18.62 -16.45
C GLY A 667 -25.47 -18.55 -15.72
N ARG A 668 -25.83 -19.62 -15.01
CA ARG A 668 -27.08 -19.70 -14.27
C ARG A 668 -26.97 -18.88 -12.99
N LYS A 669 -27.74 -17.79 -12.90
CA LYS A 669 -28.09 -17.22 -11.60
C LYS A 669 -28.88 -18.31 -10.87
N HIS A 670 -28.52 -18.61 -9.63
CA HIS A 670 -29.46 -19.28 -8.75
C HIS A 670 -30.69 -18.35 -8.67
N GLN A 671 -31.76 -18.72 -9.32
CA GLN A 671 -33.08 -18.25 -8.91
C GLN A 671 -33.27 -18.85 -7.52
N ALA A 672 -32.95 -18.08 -6.49
CA ALA A 672 -33.47 -18.34 -5.18
C ALA A 672 -35.01 -18.25 -5.32
N GLY A 673 -35.62 -19.40 -5.55
CA GLY A 673 -37.02 -19.56 -5.24
C GLY A 673 -37.18 -19.31 -3.77
N SER A 674 -38.08 -18.40 -3.40
CA SER A 674 -38.38 -17.86 -2.07
C SER A 674 -37.33 -16.87 -1.53
N GLN A 675 -37.82 -15.73 -1.14
CA GLN A 675 -37.22 -14.67 -0.37
C GLN A 675 -36.87 -15.10 1.06
N GLU A 676 -36.02 -16.09 1.23
CA GLU A 676 -35.30 -16.24 2.49
C GLU A 676 -34.10 -15.31 2.38
N VAL A 677 -34.24 -14.16 3.00
CA VAL A 677 -33.13 -13.34 3.42
C VAL A 677 -32.22 -14.26 4.23
N ASP A 678 -31.06 -14.60 3.72
CA ASP A 678 -30.08 -15.42 4.43
C ASP A 678 -29.73 -14.70 5.75
N LYS A 679 -30.35 -15.20 6.84
CA LYS A 679 -30.27 -14.58 8.18
C LYS A 679 -28.91 -14.75 8.82
N LYS A 680 -28.04 -15.54 8.21
CA LYS A 680 -26.63 -15.68 8.61
C LYS A 680 -25.80 -14.66 7.89
N ILE A 681 -25.32 -13.67 8.63
CA ILE A 681 -24.18 -12.86 8.20
C ILE A 681 -22.96 -13.77 8.35
N GLU A 682 -22.68 -14.59 7.32
CA GLU A 682 -21.46 -15.35 7.24
C GLU A 682 -20.37 -14.41 6.75
N SER A 683 -19.50 -14.00 7.65
CA SER A 683 -18.26 -13.29 7.29
C SER A 683 -17.23 -14.32 6.84
N ALA A 684 -16.56 -14.07 5.73
CA ALA A 684 -15.39 -14.86 5.31
C ALA A 684 -14.13 -14.49 6.13
N ILE A 685 -14.21 -13.45 6.93
CA ILE A 685 -13.18 -13.12 7.93
C ILE A 685 -13.23 -14.23 8.99
N LEU A 686 -12.06 -14.79 9.31
CA LEU A 686 -11.93 -15.79 10.37
C LEU A 686 -12.67 -15.31 11.62
N LYS A 687 -13.71 -16.03 12.00
CA LYS A 687 -14.31 -15.83 13.31
C LYS A 687 -13.33 -16.27 14.36
N PRO A 688 -13.10 -15.47 15.40
CA PRO A 688 -12.18 -15.81 16.47
C PRO A 688 -12.62 -17.05 17.22
#